data_6eefca2f73ffe6981e1984e04a9c041a
#
_entry.id   6eefca2f73ffe6981e1984e04a9c041a
#
_cell.length_a   1.000
_cell.length_b   1.000
_cell.length_c   1.000
_cell.angle_alpha   90.00
_cell.angle_beta   90.00
_cell.angle_gamma   90.00
#
_symmetry.space_group_name_H-M   'P 1'
#
loop_
_entity.id
_entity.type
_entity.pdbx_description
1 polymer ?
#
loop_
_entity_poly.entity_id
_entity_poly.type
_entity_poly.pdbx_seq_one_letter_code
_entity_poly.pdbx_strand_id
1 'polypeptide(L)'
;QKICDRLYNGISTSLIDELTAQQCASLTTTHPHYGILASRILISNHQKNTPTTFYKANDILYNFKDINGKHHPIIKTEQYEFIKKHKKELEIMIDYNRDYLIDYFGFKTLERAYLLRVNGKLIERPQHMWLRVSVCIHLGNLEKIKTTYDLMSQKYFTHATPTLFNAGTPRPQLSSCYLIAMENDSIKGIYNTLADCAAISKWAGGIGLHIHNIRSQGSHIRGTNGTSNGIVPMLRVFNNTARYVDQGGGKRSGSFAIYLEPWHGDIMEFLDMKKNHGDEEARARDLFYALWIPDLFMKRVGENGDWTLMCPDKCPGLADCYGEEFDNLYEKYEKEGRGNITVSARDIWFKILDSQMETGTPYLLFKDACNKKSNQKNLGTIKSSNLCTEIIEYSDENETAVCNLASIGLSNFVVETKSPFIGENVVYTKNDCKWCDMLKLILREKGSTFKEIKITNTEFEAFKSTHKVETLPLLVHNGENVGGFTDTLNILRSTFDYQKLHEVTKIIVENLNNVIDINFYPTDKTKTSNMKHRPIGLGVQGLADVFAKMNIPFHSDDAKLVNKKIFHTIYHAALESSMEIAKRTMPYASFSGSPASEGILQFDMWENFDKREVDLMGYDWDQLKEDIKTHGIVNSLLIAPMPTASTSQILGNNECFEPFTSNIYVRRTIAGEFICINKYLMKDLINLNVWSEDVKNDIIRNNGSVQELSYIPKFIKEKYKIVWEIPMKHIIEMASDRGAYVCQSQSMNLWMKDPNYKKLTSMHFFSWKKGLKTGLYYLRTEAKAAPQQFTIEPTNLNKSYEEDCLMCGS
;
A
#
# COMPACT_ATOMS: atom_id res chain seq x y z
N GLN A 1 -6.44 -39.77 5.33
CA GLN A 1 -5.20 -40.56 5.20
C GLN A 1 -3.97 -39.69 5.51
N LYS A 2 -3.63 -38.65 4.75
CA LYS A 2 -2.44 -37.80 4.96
C LYS A 2 -2.31 -37.20 6.36
N ILE A 3 -3.41 -36.92 7.06
CA ILE A 3 -3.40 -36.47 8.46
C ILE A 3 -3.14 -37.67 9.37
N CYS A 4 -3.84 -38.77 9.16
CA CYS A 4 -3.66 -40.00 9.96
C CYS A 4 -2.20 -40.49 9.96
N ASP A 5 -1.50 -40.39 8.83
CA ASP A 5 -0.11 -40.80 8.65
C ASP A 5 0.89 -39.94 9.46
N ARG A 6 0.45 -38.79 9.96
CA ARG A 6 1.25 -37.87 10.81
C ARG A 6 0.92 -37.95 12.29
N LEU A 7 -0.05 -38.81 12.71
CA LEU A 7 -0.44 -38.97 14.10
C LEU A 7 0.56 -39.86 14.80
N TYR A 8 0.88 -39.53 16.05
CA TYR A 8 1.69 -40.34 16.96
C TYR A 8 1.08 -40.32 18.35
N ASN A 9 1.46 -41.28 19.18
CA ASN A 9 0.94 -41.39 20.53
C ASN A 9 1.36 -40.18 21.39
N GLY A 10 0.39 -39.54 22.02
CA GLY A 10 0.61 -38.33 22.84
C GLY A 10 0.59 -37.01 22.08
N ILE A 11 0.27 -36.98 20.76
CA ILE A 11 0.07 -35.77 20.03
C ILE A 11 -1.07 -34.92 20.64
N SER A 12 -0.85 -33.59 20.79
CA SER A 12 -1.89 -32.71 21.32
C SER A 12 -3.02 -32.48 20.31
N THR A 13 -4.25 -32.34 20.82
CA THR A 13 -5.41 -32.01 19.96
C THR A 13 -5.22 -30.67 19.21
N SER A 14 -4.54 -29.71 19.84
CA SER A 14 -4.18 -28.43 19.20
C SER A 14 -3.28 -28.62 17.97
N LEU A 15 -2.29 -29.51 18.04
CA LEU A 15 -1.42 -29.83 16.91
C LEU A 15 -2.17 -30.59 15.81
N ILE A 16 -3.13 -31.46 16.17
CA ILE A 16 -3.99 -32.15 15.19
C ILE A 16 -4.82 -31.13 14.43
N ASP A 17 -5.45 -30.16 15.12
CA ASP A 17 -6.22 -29.09 14.48
C ASP A 17 -5.32 -28.26 13.54
N GLU A 18 -4.08 -27.95 13.96
CA GLU A 18 -3.13 -27.20 13.12
C GLU A 18 -2.71 -27.98 11.86
N LEU A 19 -2.34 -29.24 11.99
CA LEU A 19 -2.00 -30.10 10.85
C LEU A 19 -3.19 -30.27 9.89
N THR A 20 -4.41 -30.37 10.45
CA THR A 20 -5.63 -30.45 9.65
C THR A 20 -5.89 -29.16 8.87
N ALA A 21 -5.77 -27.99 9.52
CA ALA A 21 -5.91 -26.69 8.87
C ALA A 21 -4.87 -26.51 7.76
N GLN A 22 -3.62 -26.88 8.02
CA GLN A 22 -2.53 -26.85 7.03
C GLN A 22 -2.83 -27.73 5.80
N GLN A 23 -3.32 -28.96 6.03
CA GLN A 23 -3.69 -29.86 4.95
C GLN A 23 -4.86 -29.32 4.13
N CYS A 24 -5.87 -28.74 4.78
CA CYS A 24 -6.94 -28.06 4.08
C CYS A 24 -6.44 -26.85 3.27
N ALA A 25 -5.54 -26.04 3.84
CA ALA A 25 -4.96 -24.90 3.13
C ALA A 25 -4.21 -25.33 1.86
N SER A 26 -3.51 -26.47 1.87
CA SER A 26 -2.82 -27.02 0.69
C SER A 26 -3.78 -27.47 -0.42
N LEU A 27 -5.03 -27.74 -0.09
CA LEU A 27 -6.08 -28.16 -1.01
C LEU A 27 -6.93 -26.99 -1.56
N THR A 28 -6.59 -25.75 -1.22
CA THR A 28 -7.33 -24.55 -1.66
C THR A 28 -7.39 -24.47 -3.20
N THR A 29 -6.37 -24.95 -3.89
CA THR A 29 -6.35 -25.01 -5.35
C THR A 29 -7.27 -26.05 -5.96
N THR A 30 -7.75 -27.01 -5.19
CA THR A 30 -8.75 -27.98 -5.61
C THR A 30 -10.15 -27.36 -5.56
N HIS A 31 -10.46 -26.71 -4.44
CA HIS A 31 -11.72 -25.99 -4.27
C HIS A 31 -11.61 -24.91 -3.19
N PRO A 32 -12.20 -23.71 -3.38
CA PRO A 32 -12.08 -22.58 -2.44
C PRO A 32 -12.58 -22.92 -1.02
N HIS A 33 -13.54 -23.80 -0.88
CA HIS A 33 -14.10 -24.23 0.41
C HIS A 33 -13.06 -24.87 1.32
N TYR A 34 -11.98 -25.47 0.80
CA TYR A 34 -10.90 -25.98 1.62
C TYR A 34 -10.16 -24.84 2.35
N GLY A 35 -10.00 -23.67 1.70
CA GLY A 35 -9.43 -22.48 2.35
C GLY A 35 -10.32 -21.96 3.49
N ILE A 36 -11.63 -21.96 3.28
CA ILE A 36 -12.62 -21.61 4.32
C ILE A 36 -12.54 -22.60 5.49
N LEU A 37 -12.49 -23.89 5.20
CA LEU A 37 -12.38 -24.93 6.22
C LEU A 37 -11.06 -24.78 6.99
N ALA A 38 -9.95 -24.57 6.31
CA ALA A 38 -8.64 -24.35 6.92
C ALA A 38 -8.66 -23.19 7.93
N SER A 39 -9.21 -22.05 7.55
CA SER A 39 -9.30 -20.89 8.45
C SER A 39 -10.22 -21.15 9.64
N ARG A 40 -11.36 -21.79 9.43
CA ARG A 40 -12.30 -22.13 10.52
C ARG A 40 -11.69 -23.07 11.56
N ILE A 41 -10.99 -24.12 11.12
CA ILE A 41 -10.31 -25.05 12.05
C ILE A 41 -9.22 -24.30 12.82
N LEU A 42 -8.39 -23.51 12.13
CA LEU A 42 -7.29 -22.76 12.74
C LEU A 42 -7.80 -21.75 13.78
N ILE A 43 -8.83 -20.99 13.46
CA ILE A 43 -9.45 -20.01 14.34
C ILE A 43 -10.13 -20.69 15.53
N SER A 44 -10.87 -21.77 15.31
CA SER A 44 -11.47 -22.55 16.39
C SER A 44 -10.41 -23.08 17.36
N ASN A 45 -9.30 -23.62 16.84
CA ASN A 45 -8.16 -24.05 17.65
C ASN A 45 -7.58 -22.90 18.47
N HIS A 46 -7.37 -21.74 17.84
CA HIS A 46 -6.87 -20.54 18.53
C HIS A 46 -7.81 -20.09 19.65
N GLN A 47 -9.12 -20.05 19.40
CA GLN A 47 -10.12 -19.67 20.41
C GLN A 47 -10.15 -20.63 21.59
N LYS A 48 -9.96 -21.95 21.38
CA LYS A 48 -9.85 -22.95 22.48
C LYS A 48 -8.62 -22.72 23.35
N ASN A 49 -7.52 -22.22 22.81
CA ASN A 49 -6.24 -22.06 23.47
C ASN A 49 -5.97 -20.65 24.01
N THR A 50 -6.91 -19.73 23.90
CA THR A 50 -6.78 -18.32 24.32
C THR A 50 -7.89 -17.96 25.33
N PRO A 51 -7.67 -16.92 26.18
CA PRO A 51 -8.68 -16.45 27.11
C PRO A 51 -10.02 -16.17 26.44
N THR A 52 -11.11 -16.57 27.12
CA THR A 52 -12.46 -16.53 26.54
C THR A 52 -13.08 -15.15 26.47
N THR A 53 -12.59 -14.19 27.28
CA THR A 53 -13.12 -12.82 27.32
C THR A 53 -12.01 -11.80 27.15
N PHE A 54 -12.38 -10.63 26.63
CA PHE A 54 -11.47 -9.51 26.47
C PHE A 54 -10.82 -9.07 27.78
N TYR A 55 -11.63 -8.98 28.86
CA TYR A 55 -11.11 -8.64 30.18
C TYR A 55 -10.05 -9.65 30.67
N LYS A 56 -10.31 -10.96 30.58
CA LYS A 56 -9.34 -11.98 31.01
C LYS A 56 -8.03 -11.89 30.23
N ALA A 57 -8.09 -11.65 28.93
CA ALA A 57 -6.89 -11.47 28.12
C ALA A 57 -6.06 -10.26 28.60
N ASN A 58 -6.71 -9.12 28.82
CA ASN A 58 -6.03 -7.93 29.30
C ASN A 58 -5.56 -8.05 30.77
N ASP A 59 -6.26 -8.81 31.61
CA ASP A 59 -5.83 -9.07 32.99
C ASP A 59 -4.51 -9.87 33.02
N ILE A 60 -4.36 -10.87 32.15
CA ILE A 60 -3.11 -11.63 32.01
C ILE A 60 -1.97 -10.71 31.49
N LEU A 61 -2.25 -9.86 30.48
CA LEU A 61 -1.27 -8.94 29.91
C LEU A 61 -0.84 -7.86 30.92
N TYR A 62 -1.76 -7.37 31.76
CA TYR A 62 -1.47 -6.35 32.75
C TYR A 62 -0.70 -6.91 33.95
N ASN A 63 -1.08 -8.08 34.46
CA ASN A 63 -0.47 -8.70 35.64
C ASN A 63 0.82 -9.48 35.31
N PHE A 64 1.36 -9.34 34.10
CA PHE A 64 2.59 -9.99 33.70
C PHE A 64 3.75 -9.59 34.64
N LYS A 65 4.55 -10.58 35.01
CA LYS A 65 5.78 -10.40 35.76
C LYS A 65 6.97 -10.91 34.96
N ASP A 66 8.06 -10.17 35.01
CA ASP A 66 9.32 -10.55 34.37
C ASP A 66 9.97 -11.76 35.07
N ILE A 67 11.12 -12.22 34.58
CA ILE A 67 11.86 -13.36 35.11
C ILE A 67 12.28 -13.15 36.58
N ASN A 68 12.36 -11.91 37.04
CA ASN A 68 12.71 -11.55 38.42
C ASN A 68 11.47 -11.41 39.32
N GLY A 69 10.29 -11.72 38.81
CA GLY A 69 9.02 -11.57 39.52
C GLY A 69 8.52 -10.12 39.64
N LYS A 70 9.18 -9.16 38.99
CA LYS A 70 8.78 -7.76 38.99
C LYS A 70 7.59 -7.54 38.04
N HIS A 71 6.59 -6.81 38.50
CA HIS A 71 5.45 -6.41 37.69
C HIS A 71 5.92 -5.62 36.46
N HIS A 72 5.62 -6.12 35.29
CA HIS A 72 6.01 -5.56 33.98
C HIS A 72 4.82 -5.60 33.01
N PRO A 73 3.85 -4.70 33.21
CA PRO A 73 2.61 -4.72 32.43
C PRO A 73 2.85 -4.51 30.94
N ILE A 74 2.19 -5.32 30.11
CA ILE A 74 2.19 -5.18 28.66
C ILE A 74 1.13 -4.18 28.20
N ILE A 75 0.10 -3.99 29.01
CA ILE A 75 -0.99 -3.02 28.79
C ILE A 75 -0.84 -1.86 29.77
N LYS A 76 -1.08 -0.64 29.26
CA LYS A 76 -1.04 0.61 30.03
C LYS A 76 -2.08 0.59 31.15
N THR A 77 -1.73 1.07 32.33
CA THR A 77 -2.60 1.05 33.53
C THR A 77 -3.94 1.72 33.31
N GLU A 78 -3.94 2.91 32.70
CA GLU A 78 -5.19 3.65 32.43
C GLU A 78 -6.16 2.85 31.55
N GLN A 79 -5.64 2.19 30.52
CA GLN A 79 -6.44 1.34 29.62
C GLN A 79 -6.95 0.11 30.36
N TYR A 80 -6.12 -0.52 31.17
CA TYR A 80 -6.54 -1.68 31.97
C TYR A 80 -7.65 -1.33 32.96
N GLU A 81 -7.52 -0.22 33.70
CA GLU A 81 -8.56 0.22 34.65
C GLU A 81 -9.88 0.55 33.93
N PHE A 82 -9.81 1.19 32.76
CA PHE A 82 -10.99 1.41 31.93
C PHE A 82 -11.66 0.09 31.49
N ILE A 83 -10.88 -0.87 31.00
CA ILE A 83 -11.37 -2.19 30.59
C ILE A 83 -11.99 -2.94 31.76
N LYS A 84 -11.37 -2.87 32.94
CA LYS A 84 -11.86 -3.49 34.17
C LYS A 84 -13.20 -2.91 34.59
N LYS A 85 -13.33 -1.58 34.54
CA LYS A 85 -14.56 -0.85 34.89
C LYS A 85 -15.71 -1.19 33.93
N HIS A 86 -15.43 -1.28 32.64
CA HIS A 86 -16.43 -1.44 31.57
C HIS A 86 -16.42 -2.86 30.95
N LYS A 87 -16.00 -3.87 31.74
CA LYS A 87 -15.80 -5.25 31.23
C LYS A 87 -17.04 -5.87 30.61
N LYS A 88 -18.24 -5.55 31.07
CA LYS A 88 -19.49 -6.09 30.55
C LYS A 88 -19.87 -5.41 29.24
N GLU A 89 -19.79 -4.09 29.19
CA GLU A 89 -20.14 -3.28 28.01
C GLU A 89 -19.19 -3.61 26.85
N LEU A 90 -17.89 -3.71 27.12
CA LEU A 90 -16.89 -4.05 26.11
C LEU A 90 -17.05 -5.50 25.60
N GLU A 91 -17.41 -6.45 26.46
CA GLU A 91 -17.63 -7.84 26.03
C GLU A 91 -18.87 -7.98 25.15
N ILE A 92 -19.93 -7.23 25.42
CA ILE A 92 -21.15 -7.21 24.60
C ILE A 92 -20.88 -6.63 23.19
N MET A 93 -19.88 -5.76 23.03
CA MET A 93 -19.51 -5.20 21.72
C MET A 93 -18.88 -6.25 20.79
N ILE A 94 -18.28 -7.31 21.34
CA ILE A 94 -17.51 -8.26 20.57
C ILE A 94 -18.41 -9.28 19.86
N ASP A 95 -18.19 -9.41 18.57
CA ASP A 95 -18.72 -10.51 17.77
C ASP A 95 -17.56 -11.46 17.38
N TYR A 96 -17.36 -12.51 18.13
CA TYR A 96 -16.31 -13.51 17.89
C TYR A 96 -16.47 -14.28 16.56
N ASN A 97 -17.66 -14.25 15.94
CA ASN A 97 -17.85 -14.84 14.62
C ASN A 97 -17.10 -14.08 13.53
N ARG A 98 -16.77 -12.82 13.77
CA ARG A 98 -15.96 -12.02 12.84
C ARG A 98 -14.52 -12.52 12.73
N ASP A 99 -14.03 -13.35 13.66
CA ASP A 99 -12.74 -14.04 13.47
C ASP A 99 -12.76 -14.89 12.19
N TYR A 100 -13.91 -15.51 11.87
CA TYR A 100 -14.09 -16.35 10.67
C TYR A 100 -14.14 -15.58 9.34
N LEU A 101 -14.11 -14.24 9.38
CA LEU A 101 -13.90 -13.41 8.19
C LEU A 101 -12.42 -13.39 7.75
N ILE A 102 -11.51 -13.82 8.62
CA ILE A 102 -10.07 -13.82 8.36
C ILE A 102 -9.72 -15.16 7.70
N ASP A 103 -9.02 -15.09 6.57
CA ASP A 103 -8.56 -16.30 5.89
C ASP A 103 -7.34 -16.94 6.60
N TYR A 104 -6.95 -18.12 6.15
CA TYR A 104 -5.85 -18.88 6.75
C TYR A 104 -4.54 -18.08 6.80
N PHE A 105 -4.17 -17.39 5.70
CA PHE A 105 -2.92 -16.65 5.62
C PHE A 105 -2.98 -15.32 6.38
N GLY A 106 -4.11 -14.65 6.35
CA GLY A 106 -4.37 -13.47 7.18
C GLY A 106 -4.23 -13.77 8.65
N PHE A 107 -4.78 -14.90 9.10
CA PHE A 107 -4.64 -15.33 10.48
C PHE A 107 -3.18 -15.68 10.82
N LYS A 108 -2.47 -16.41 9.95
CA LYS A 108 -1.04 -16.70 10.17
C LYS A 108 -0.17 -15.44 10.23
N THR A 109 -0.54 -14.40 9.49
CA THR A 109 0.10 -13.09 9.58
C THR A 109 -0.16 -12.42 10.93
N LEU A 110 -1.41 -12.43 11.42
CA LEU A 110 -1.77 -11.92 12.75
C LEU A 110 -1.06 -12.70 13.86
N GLU A 111 -1.08 -14.02 13.78
CA GLU A 111 -0.45 -14.92 14.75
C GLU A 111 1.05 -14.65 14.87
N ARG A 112 1.73 -14.48 13.74
CA ARG A 112 3.19 -14.32 13.72
C ARG A 112 3.65 -13.04 14.40
N ALA A 113 2.97 -11.90 14.17
CA ALA A 113 3.53 -10.60 14.48
C ALA A 113 2.60 -9.62 15.23
N TYR A 114 1.29 -9.80 15.21
CA TYR A 114 0.35 -8.77 15.67
C TYR A 114 -0.31 -9.05 17.03
N LEU A 115 -0.66 -10.32 17.27
CA LEU A 115 -1.35 -10.70 18.51
C LEU A 115 -0.38 -10.74 19.68
N LEU A 116 -0.75 -10.14 20.80
CA LEU A 116 0.09 -10.03 21.98
C LEU A 116 0.31 -11.40 22.65
N ARG A 117 1.52 -11.57 23.18
CA ARG A 117 2.02 -12.80 23.79
C ARG A 117 2.53 -12.55 25.21
N VAL A 118 2.49 -13.60 26.02
CA VAL A 118 3.18 -13.67 27.31
C VAL A 118 4.03 -14.95 27.30
N ASN A 119 5.33 -14.83 27.53
CA ASN A 119 6.28 -15.96 27.51
C ASN A 119 6.15 -16.83 26.25
N GLY A 120 6.02 -16.19 25.07
CA GLY A 120 5.85 -16.86 23.78
C GLY A 120 4.45 -17.38 23.49
N LYS A 121 3.56 -17.47 24.50
CA LYS A 121 2.19 -17.94 24.33
C LYS A 121 1.25 -16.82 23.90
N LEU A 122 0.44 -17.05 22.86
CA LEU A 122 -0.60 -16.12 22.41
C LEU A 122 -1.67 -15.93 23.49
N ILE A 123 -2.03 -14.67 23.74
CA ILE A 123 -3.06 -14.27 24.70
C ILE A 123 -4.25 -13.62 24.01
N GLU A 124 -4.00 -12.85 22.96
CA GLU A 124 -5.07 -12.15 22.22
C GLU A 124 -5.71 -13.03 21.15
N ARG A 125 -7.01 -12.81 20.94
CA ARG A 125 -7.74 -13.19 19.72
C ARG A 125 -7.74 -12.00 18.74
N PRO A 126 -8.02 -12.20 17.45
CA PRO A 126 -8.13 -11.07 16.52
C PRO A 126 -9.13 -10.01 16.98
N GLN A 127 -10.29 -10.42 17.51
CA GLN A 127 -11.29 -9.48 18.03
C GLN A 127 -10.79 -8.71 19.26
N HIS A 128 -9.97 -9.35 20.11
CA HIS A 128 -9.34 -8.66 21.24
C HIS A 128 -8.36 -7.58 20.75
N MET A 129 -7.59 -7.86 19.69
CA MET A 129 -6.69 -6.87 19.11
C MET A 129 -7.46 -5.67 18.54
N TRP A 130 -8.51 -5.90 17.75
CA TRP A 130 -9.33 -4.83 17.21
C TRP A 130 -9.95 -3.95 18.31
N LEU A 131 -10.46 -4.58 19.36
CA LEU A 131 -11.04 -3.84 20.48
C LEU A 131 -9.98 -3.12 21.31
N ARG A 132 -8.80 -3.72 21.54
CA ARG A 132 -7.68 -3.07 22.24
C ARG A 132 -7.25 -1.79 21.55
N VAL A 133 -7.12 -1.84 20.23
CA VAL A 133 -6.78 -0.67 19.40
C VAL A 133 -7.86 0.40 19.51
N SER A 134 -9.14 0.01 19.38
CA SER A 134 -10.27 0.94 19.48
C SER A 134 -10.37 1.60 20.85
N VAL A 135 -10.15 0.84 21.94
CA VAL A 135 -10.11 1.37 23.32
C VAL A 135 -8.95 2.35 23.48
N CYS A 136 -7.78 2.05 22.93
CA CYS A 136 -6.62 2.92 23.01
C CYS A 136 -6.90 4.28 22.35
N ILE A 137 -7.49 4.27 21.16
CA ILE A 137 -7.74 5.47 20.35
C ILE A 137 -8.86 6.33 20.94
N HIS A 138 -9.86 5.71 21.56
CA HIS A 138 -11.07 6.39 22.04
C HIS A 138 -11.32 6.20 23.55
N LEU A 139 -10.26 6.13 24.34
CA LEU A 139 -10.37 5.90 25.78
C LEU A 139 -11.38 6.87 26.42
N GLY A 140 -12.38 6.30 27.10
CA GLY A 140 -13.45 7.06 27.73
C GLY A 140 -14.74 7.23 26.90
N ASN A 141 -14.76 6.89 25.63
CA ASN A 141 -15.94 7.00 24.76
C ASN A 141 -16.37 5.65 24.18
N LEU A 142 -17.32 4.98 24.84
CA LEU A 142 -17.80 3.65 24.47
C LEU A 142 -18.44 3.60 23.05
N GLU A 143 -19.12 4.64 22.63
CA GLU A 143 -19.76 4.69 21.31
C GLU A 143 -18.72 4.71 20.18
N LYS A 144 -17.71 5.57 20.31
CA LYS A 144 -16.62 5.65 19.33
C LYS A 144 -15.75 4.39 19.34
N ILE A 145 -15.52 3.79 20.52
CA ILE A 145 -14.87 2.48 20.64
C ILE A 145 -15.62 1.44 19.82
N LYS A 146 -16.95 1.35 20.00
CA LYS A 146 -17.79 0.41 19.28
C LYS A 146 -17.76 0.64 17.77
N THR A 147 -17.91 1.88 17.32
CA THR A 147 -17.91 2.24 15.90
C THR A 147 -16.58 1.85 15.23
N THR A 148 -15.45 2.21 15.84
CA THR A 148 -14.12 1.88 15.32
C THR A 148 -13.88 0.37 15.31
N TYR A 149 -14.24 -0.33 16.39
CA TYR A 149 -14.16 -1.79 16.46
C TYR A 149 -15.00 -2.46 15.37
N ASP A 150 -16.26 -2.04 15.20
CA ASP A 150 -17.16 -2.62 14.20
C ASP A 150 -16.59 -2.48 12.79
N LEU A 151 -16.09 -1.31 12.42
CA LEU A 151 -15.53 -1.08 11.09
C LEU A 151 -14.24 -1.86 10.84
N MET A 152 -13.32 -1.90 11.80
CA MET A 152 -12.07 -2.67 11.65
C MET A 152 -12.34 -4.19 11.62
N SER A 153 -13.16 -4.70 12.54
CA SER A 153 -13.47 -6.12 12.62
C SER A 153 -14.27 -6.64 11.42
N GLN A 154 -15.01 -5.76 10.73
CA GLN A 154 -15.71 -6.03 9.47
C GLN A 154 -14.86 -5.76 8.23
N LYS A 155 -13.56 -5.41 8.41
CA LYS A 155 -12.58 -5.20 7.34
C LYS A 155 -12.82 -3.98 6.43
N TYR A 156 -13.55 -2.98 6.87
CA TYR A 156 -13.70 -1.74 6.11
C TYR A 156 -12.40 -0.94 6.05
N PHE A 157 -11.59 -1.00 7.11
CA PHE A 157 -10.26 -0.41 7.15
C PHE A 157 -9.37 -1.08 8.20
N THR A 158 -8.09 -0.75 8.19
CA THR A 158 -7.17 -1.07 9.28
C THR A 158 -6.19 0.08 9.51
N HIS A 159 -5.78 0.25 10.75
CA HIS A 159 -4.63 1.09 11.07
C HIS A 159 -3.33 0.43 10.62
N ALA A 160 -2.28 1.24 10.54
CA ALA A 160 -0.94 0.77 10.22
C ALA A 160 -0.38 -0.21 11.26
N THR A 161 0.59 -0.99 10.82
CA THR A 161 1.22 -2.02 11.64
C THR A 161 1.71 -1.54 13.01
N PRO A 162 2.41 -0.39 13.16
CA PRO A 162 2.82 0.08 14.49
C PRO A 162 1.62 0.35 15.41
N THR A 163 0.52 0.86 14.89
CA THR A 163 -0.70 1.08 15.66
C THR A 163 -1.28 -0.25 16.15
N LEU A 164 -1.36 -1.26 15.26
CA LEU A 164 -1.88 -2.59 15.65
C LEU A 164 -1.00 -3.28 16.69
N PHE A 165 0.33 -3.11 16.61
CA PHE A 165 1.27 -3.71 17.57
C PHE A 165 1.24 -3.06 18.94
N ASN A 166 1.23 -1.71 18.97
CA ASN A 166 1.61 -0.95 20.16
C ASN A 166 0.43 -0.21 20.83
N ALA A 167 -0.75 -0.15 20.18
CA ALA A 167 -1.90 0.50 20.81
C ALA A 167 -2.24 -0.16 22.14
N GLY A 168 -2.38 0.64 23.18
CA GLY A 168 -2.67 0.19 24.54
C GLY A 168 -1.47 -0.29 25.36
N THR A 169 -0.27 -0.32 24.79
CA THR A 169 0.97 -0.63 25.54
C THR A 169 1.45 0.60 26.34
N PRO A 170 2.37 0.44 27.31
CA PRO A 170 2.83 1.55 28.15
C PRO A 170 3.51 2.68 27.36
N ARG A 171 4.11 2.37 26.22
CA ARG A 171 4.72 3.37 25.30
C ARG A 171 4.19 3.13 23.90
N PRO A 172 2.99 3.64 23.59
CA PRO A 172 2.32 3.36 22.32
C PRO A 172 2.95 4.18 21.18
N GLN A 173 4.02 3.69 20.58
CA GLN A 173 4.55 4.24 19.35
C GLN A 173 3.68 3.74 18.20
N LEU A 174 2.87 4.62 17.61
CA LEU A 174 1.81 4.29 16.66
C LEU A 174 2.10 4.75 15.22
N SER A 175 3.16 5.55 15.03
CA SER A 175 3.52 6.14 13.75
C SER A 175 4.37 5.20 12.90
N SER A 176 4.18 5.24 11.58
CA SER A 176 4.87 4.35 10.64
C SER A 176 6.07 4.99 9.97
N CYS A 177 5.98 6.28 9.63
CA CYS A 177 6.88 6.93 8.69
C CYS A 177 7.50 8.16 9.32
N TYR A 178 8.81 8.32 9.08
CA TYR A 178 9.62 9.42 9.58
C TYR A 178 10.50 9.99 8.47
N LEU A 179 10.50 11.31 8.29
CA LEU A 179 11.36 12.01 7.37
C LEU A 179 12.34 12.85 8.18
N ILE A 180 13.63 12.49 8.08
CA ILE A 180 14.70 13.09 8.84
C ILE A 180 15.55 13.98 7.92
N ALA A 181 15.82 15.19 8.35
CA ALA A 181 16.82 16.04 7.73
C ALA A 181 18.18 15.69 8.32
N MET A 182 19.21 15.50 7.47
CA MET A 182 20.59 15.51 7.93
C MET A 182 20.87 16.89 8.55
N GLU A 183 21.34 16.91 9.79
CA GLU A 183 21.78 18.15 10.43
C GLU A 183 22.91 18.80 9.62
N ASN A 184 23.58 19.79 10.15
CA ASN A 184 24.65 20.45 9.44
C ASN A 184 25.77 19.48 9.01
N ASP A 185 26.57 19.88 8.01
CA ASP A 185 27.71 19.15 7.47
C ASP A 185 28.90 19.19 8.45
N SER A 186 28.77 18.49 9.56
CA SER A 186 29.75 18.30 10.59
C SER A 186 29.68 16.92 11.21
N ILE A 187 30.78 16.43 11.81
CA ILE A 187 30.77 15.14 12.51
C ILE A 187 29.66 15.09 13.56
N LYS A 188 29.49 16.17 14.34
CA LYS A 188 28.44 16.24 15.35
C LYS A 188 27.04 16.13 14.73
N GLY A 189 26.75 16.90 13.67
CA GLY A 189 25.46 16.86 13.00
C GLY A 189 25.15 15.50 12.39
N ILE A 190 26.15 14.87 11.74
CA ILE A 190 26.01 13.53 11.15
C ILE A 190 25.71 12.49 12.23
N TYR A 191 26.44 12.49 13.35
CA TYR A 191 26.22 11.50 14.42
C TYR A 191 24.97 11.78 15.25
N ASN A 192 24.55 13.04 15.42
CA ASN A 192 23.23 13.34 16.00
C ASN A 192 22.11 12.76 15.14
N THR A 193 22.17 12.96 13.82
CA THR A 193 21.20 12.40 12.87
C THR A 193 21.21 10.88 12.92
N LEU A 194 22.37 10.25 13.01
CA LEU A 194 22.49 8.80 13.16
C LEU A 194 21.84 8.30 14.45
N ALA A 195 22.01 9.02 15.55
CA ALA A 195 21.40 8.70 16.84
C ALA A 195 19.86 8.81 16.77
N ASP A 196 19.34 9.85 16.10
CA ASP A 196 17.90 10.00 15.86
C ASP A 196 17.37 8.84 15.01
N CYS A 197 18.09 8.44 13.94
CA CYS A 197 17.74 7.27 13.13
C CYS A 197 17.67 5.99 13.98
N ALA A 198 18.66 5.76 14.83
CA ALA A 198 18.70 4.60 15.71
C ALA A 198 17.54 4.60 16.73
N ALA A 199 17.25 5.76 17.33
CA ALA A 199 16.13 5.91 18.27
C ALA A 199 14.78 5.61 17.62
N ILE A 200 14.54 6.11 16.41
CA ILE A 200 13.31 5.88 15.65
C ILE A 200 13.21 4.42 15.20
N SER A 201 14.32 3.85 14.69
CA SER A 201 14.35 2.45 14.24
C SER A 201 14.01 1.48 15.37
N LYS A 202 14.54 1.71 16.59
CA LYS A 202 14.21 0.93 17.79
C LYS A 202 12.71 0.79 18.02
N TRP A 203 11.94 1.82 17.67
CA TRP A 203 10.48 1.87 17.84
C TRP A 203 9.68 1.49 16.59
N ALA A 204 10.32 0.80 15.64
CA ALA A 204 9.70 0.30 14.43
C ALA A 204 9.27 1.38 13.40
N GLY A 205 9.90 2.56 13.43
CA GLY A 205 9.70 3.60 12.43
C GLY A 205 10.51 3.35 11.16
N GLY A 206 9.87 3.44 9.99
CA GLY A 206 10.55 3.49 8.70
C GLY A 206 11.08 4.90 8.43
N ILE A 207 12.30 5.02 7.91
CA ILE A 207 13.01 6.30 7.81
C ILE A 207 13.29 6.67 6.35
N GLY A 208 12.95 7.91 5.98
CA GLY A 208 13.51 8.61 4.82
C GLY A 208 14.49 9.68 5.33
N LEU A 209 15.71 9.67 4.84
CA LEU A 209 16.78 10.58 5.23
C LEU A 209 17.32 11.30 3.99
N HIS A 210 17.27 12.63 3.96
CA HIS A 210 17.95 13.39 2.92
C HIS A 210 19.34 13.87 3.39
N ILE A 211 20.31 13.81 2.46
CA ILE A 211 21.72 14.09 2.74
C ILE A 211 22.34 15.10 1.76
N HIS A 212 21.50 15.90 1.09
CA HIS A 212 21.93 16.83 0.04
C HIS A 212 22.97 17.86 0.50
N ASN A 213 22.99 18.16 1.78
CA ASN A 213 23.86 19.18 2.41
C ASN A 213 25.26 18.67 2.80
N ILE A 214 25.53 17.37 2.67
CA ILE A 214 26.84 16.80 3.02
C ILE A 214 27.82 17.01 1.88
N ARG A 215 29.01 17.56 2.18
CA ARG A 215 30.05 17.84 1.17
C ARG A 215 30.52 16.57 0.45
N SER A 216 30.84 16.74 -0.83
CA SER A 216 31.35 15.65 -1.66
C SER A 216 32.80 15.29 -1.34
N GLN A 217 33.21 14.12 -1.85
CA GLN A 217 34.59 13.65 -1.79
C GLN A 217 35.56 14.70 -2.34
N GLY A 218 36.74 14.83 -1.71
CA GLY A 218 37.80 15.76 -2.11
C GLY A 218 37.57 17.20 -1.69
N SER A 219 36.40 17.55 -1.10
CA SER A 219 36.15 18.91 -0.60
C SER A 219 37.02 19.24 0.62
N HIS A 220 37.49 20.49 0.70
CA HIS A 220 38.40 20.92 1.75
C HIS A 220 37.71 20.96 3.14
N ILE A 221 38.37 20.44 4.17
CA ILE A 221 37.93 20.50 5.57
C ILE A 221 38.75 21.56 6.31
N ARG A 222 38.16 22.72 6.61
CA ARG A 222 38.81 23.87 7.22
C ARG A 222 39.48 23.56 8.56
N GLY A 223 38.85 22.74 9.41
CA GLY A 223 39.36 22.47 10.77
C GLY A 223 40.62 21.62 10.82
N THR A 224 40.83 20.74 9.85
CA THR A 224 42.00 19.85 9.81
C THR A 224 42.92 20.11 8.64
N ASN A 225 42.58 21.04 7.75
CA ASN A 225 43.27 21.29 6.48
C ASN A 225 43.40 20.04 5.59
N GLY A 226 42.49 19.10 5.75
CA GLY A 226 42.40 17.87 4.97
C GLY A 226 41.29 17.92 3.94
N THR A 227 40.93 16.76 3.38
CA THR A 227 39.86 16.59 2.40
C THR A 227 38.80 15.60 2.87
N SER A 228 37.58 15.82 2.47
CA SER A 228 36.42 14.94 2.75
C SER A 228 36.57 13.61 2.03
N ASN A 229 36.16 12.53 2.69
CA ASN A 229 36.01 11.21 2.08
C ASN A 229 34.64 11.00 1.36
N GLY A 230 33.78 12.03 1.38
CA GLY A 230 32.46 11.98 0.74
C GLY A 230 31.40 11.20 1.51
N ILE A 231 30.29 10.93 0.83
CA ILE A 231 29.10 10.30 1.45
C ILE A 231 29.22 8.78 1.60
N VAL A 232 30.07 8.11 0.82
CA VAL A 232 30.12 6.63 0.79
C VAL A 232 30.53 6.04 2.15
N PRO A 233 31.68 6.44 2.77
CA PRO A 233 32.04 5.93 4.08
C PRO A 233 31.04 6.29 5.17
N MET A 234 30.43 7.48 5.09
CA MET A 234 29.36 7.91 6.01
C MET A 234 28.16 6.96 5.92
N LEU A 235 27.67 6.68 4.74
CA LEU A 235 26.49 5.82 4.54
C LEU A 235 26.74 4.38 4.97
N ARG A 236 27.98 3.88 4.93
CA ARG A 236 28.33 2.57 5.51
C ARG A 236 28.09 2.51 7.03
N VAL A 237 28.31 3.59 7.74
CA VAL A 237 27.99 3.68 9.18
C VAL A 237 26.49 3.62 9.38
N PHE A 238 25.70 4.32 8.57
CA PHE A 238 24.23 4.24 8.60
C PHE A 238 23.73 2.84 8.25
N ASN A 239 24.34 2.17 7.26
CA ASN A 239 24.02 0.79 6.89
C ASN A 239 24.21 -0.18 8.06
N ASN A 240 25.36 -0.09 8.74
CA ASN A 240 25.64 -0.96 9.89
C ASN A 240 24.70 -0.66 11.07
N THR A 241 24.31 0.60 11.26
CA THR A 241 23.33 0.98 12.28
C THR A 241 21.95 0.42 11.96
N ALA A 242 21.50 0.49 10.69
CA ALA A 242 20.24 -0.10 10.27
C ALA A 242 20.19 -1.62 10.53
N ARG A 243 21.31 -2.32 10.29
CA ARG A 243 21.44 -3.75 10.60
C ARG A 243 21.44 -4.06 12.09
N TYR A 244 22.08 -3.21 12.88
CA TYR A 244 22.22 -3.43 14.32
C TYR A 244 20.94 -3.11 15.09
N VAL A 245 20.25 -2.04 14.74
CA VAL A 245 19.06 -1.58 15.46
C VAL A 245 17.81 -2.14 14.81
N ASP A 246 17.39 -3.31 15.26
CA ASP A 246 16.14 -3.95 14.83
C ASP A 246 14.90 -3.13 15.22
N GLN A 247 13.93 -3.11 14.35
CA GLN A 247 12.63 -2.51 14.62
C GLN A 247 11.82 -3.37 15.61
N GLY A 248 11.49 -2.78 16.75
CA GLY A 248 10.60 -3.40 17.72
C GLY A 248 11.10 -4.72 18.33
N GLY A 249 12.41 -4.89 18.48
CA GLY A 249 12.99 -6.07 19.14
C GLY A 249 12.89 -7.35 18.31
N GLY A 250 13.36 -7.32 17.08
CA GLY A 250 13.40 -8.48 16.17
C GLY A 250 12.11 -8.71 15.37
N LYS A 251 11.13 -7.81 15.44
CA LYS A 251 9.90 -7.91 14.63
C LYS A 251 10.15 -7.52 13.18
N ARG A 252 11.10 -6.60 12.92
CA ARG A 252 11.49 -6.10 11.59
C ARG A 252 12.94 -5.65 11.61
N SER A 253 13.62 -5.72 10.47
CA SER A 253 14.95 -5.13 10.28
C SER A 253 14.83 -3.60 10.15
N GLY A 254 15.82 -2.86 10.63
CA GLY A 254 15.91 -1.41 10.46
C GLY A 254 16.02 -1.05 8.99
N SER A 255 15.34 0.02 8.56
CA SER A 255 15.25 0.38 7.13
C SER A 255 15.32 1.87 6.94
N PHE A 256 16.31 2.30 6.19
CA PHE A 256 16.57 3.71 5.88
C PHE A 256 16.61 3.90 4.37
N ALA A 257 15.78 4.81 3.84
CA ALA A 257 15.87 5.28 2.48
C ALA A 257 16.65 6.58 2.44
N ILE A 258 17.71 6.62 1.64
CA ILE A 258 18.61 7.75 1.52
C ILE A 258 18.27 8.52 0.24
N TYR A 259 17.99 9.81 0.40
CA TYR A 259 17.60 10.72 -0.66
C TYR A 259 18.73 11.63 -1.07
N LEU A 260 19.06 11.66 -2.35
CA LEU A 260 20.08 12.51 -2.92
C LEU A 260 19.59 13.16 -4.22
N GLU A 261 19.97 14.43 -4.43
CA GLU A 261 19.73 15.12 -5.70
C GLU A 261 20.83 14.81 -6.73
N PRO A 262 20.51 14.72 -8.04
CA PRO A 262 21.48 14.31 -9.06
C PRO A 262 22.59 15.31 -9.35
N TRP A 263 22.53 16.52 -8.81
CA TRP A 263 23.62 17.51 -8.93
C TRP A 263 24.76 17.28 -7.93
N HIS A 264 24.58 16.43 -6.92
CA HIS A 264 25.61 16.19 -5.90
C HIS A 264 26.88 15.56 -6.48
N GLY A 265 28.06 16.01 -6.01
CA GLY A 265 29.35 15.57 -6.54
C GLY A 265 29.61 14.06 -6.47
N ASP A 266 29.03 13.37 -5.49
CA ASP A 266 29.19 11.92 -5.28
C ASP A 266 28.04 11.09 -5.86
N ILE A 267 27.26 11.65 -6.79
CA ILE A 267 26.06 10.94 -7.33
C ILE A 267 26.43 9.63 -8.04
N MET A 268 27.58 9.57 -8.68
CA MET A 268 27.99 8.40 -9.44
C MET A 268 28.30 7.23 -8.52
N GLU A 269 28.95 7.48 -7.40
CA GLU A 269 29.26 6.51 -6.35
C GLU A 269 27.99 6.08 -5.61
N PHE A 270 27.08 7.04 -5.34
CA PHE A 270 25.79 6.78 -4.72
C PHE A 270 24.95 5.76 -5.51
N LEU A 271 24.94 5.85 -6.84
CA LEU A 271 24.21 4.94 -7.72
C LEU A 271 24.78 3.51 -7.72
N ASP A 272 26.03 3.34 -7.31
CA ASP A 272 26.67 2.03 -7.24
C ASP A 272 26.55 1.34 -5.88
N MET A 273 26.09 2.04 -4.84
CA MET A 273 26.14 1.52 -3.46
C MET A 273 25.30 0.26 -3.20
N LYS A 274 24.27 0.01 -3.97
CA LYS A 274 23.40 -1.17 -3.84
C LYS A 274 23.75 -2.30 -4.80
N LYS A 275 24.66 -2.09 -5.74
CA LYS A 275 25.03 -3.12 -6.74
C LYS A 275 25.55 -4.40 -6.09
N ASN A 276 25.25 -5.55 -6.72
CA ASN A 276 25.61 -6.86 -6.21
C ASN A 276 27.09 -7.24 -6.43
N HIS A 277 27.81 -6.46 -7.21
CA HIS A 277 29.22 -6.70 -7.56
C HIS A 277 30.08 -5.46 -7.29
N GLY A 278 31.42 -5.61 -7.37
CA GLY A 278 32.39 -4.56 -7.18
C GLY A 278 32.99 -4.53 -5.78
N ASP A 279 33.69 -3.44 -5.44
CA ASP A 279 34.36 -3.29 -4.17
C ASP A 279 33.37 -3.17 -3.01
N GLU A 280 33.44 -4.08 -2.04
CA GLU A 280 32.59 -4.11 -0.85
C GLU A 280 32.73 -2.84 0.02
N GLU A 281 33.90 -2.20 0.00
CA GLU A 281 34.11 -0.94 0.73
C GLU A 281 33.31 0.23 0.14
N ALA A 282 32.86 0.11 -1.10
CA ALA A 282 32.01 1.07 -1.78
C ALA A 282 30.53 0.65 -1.77
N ARG A 283 30.11 -0.29 -0.93
CA ARG A 283 28.74 -0.83 -0.87
C ARG A 283 28.07 -0.59 0.49
N ALA A 284 26.76 -0.34 0.46
CA ALA A 284 25.89 -0.28 1.63
C ALA A 284 24.49 -0.79 1.24
N ARG A 285 24.38 -2.13 1.08
CA ARG A 285 23.26 -2.79 0.42
C ARG A 285 21.99 -2.88 1.24
N ASP A 286 22.09 -2.74 2.58
CA ASP A 286 20.93 -2.77 3.45
C ASP A 286 20.16 -1.43 3.48
N LEU A 287 20.76 -0.36 2.94
CA LEU A 287 20.08 0.90 2.71
C LEU A 287 19.26 0.87 1.41
N PHE A 288 18.23 1.71 1.35
CA PHE A 288 17.47 1.99 0.15
C PHE A 288 17.90 3.34 -0.41
N TYR A 289 17.88 3.49 -1.71
CA TYR A 289 18.39 4.67 -2.41
C TYR A 289 17.27 5.32 -3.21
N ALA A 290 17.18 6.64 -3.13
CA ALA A 290 16.16 7.44 -3.78
C ALA A 290 16.77 8.71 -4.39
N LEU A 291 16.27 9.10 -5.54
CA LEU A 291 16.65 10.34 -6.20
C LEU A 291 15.54 11.38 -6.05
N TRP A 292 15.94 12.57 -5.65
CA TRP A 292 15.10 13.76 -5.57
C TRP A 292 15.42 14.66 -6.75
N ILE A 293 14.64 14.51 -7.85
CA ILE A 293 15.01 14.98 -9.18
C ILE A 293 14.39 16.34 -9.48
N PRO A 294 15.18 17.40 -9.71
CA PRO A 294 14.68 18.68 -10.20
C PRO A 294 14.28 18.58 -11.69
N ASP A 295 13.26 19.36 -12.10
CA ASP A 295 12.76 19.39 -13.47
C ASP A 295 13.86 19.76 -14.49
N LEU A 296 14.81 20.63 -14.11
CA LEU A 296 15.94 21.01 -14.95
C LEU A 296 16.80 19.82 -15.37
N PHE A 297 17.02 18.84 -14.46
CA PHE A 297 17.74 17.62 -14.83
C PHE A 297 17.01 16.83 -15.91
N MET A 298 15.69 16.64 -15.77
CA MET A 298 14.89 15.95 -16.77
C MET A 298 14.88 16.66 -18.12
N LYS A 299 14.80 18.00 -18.12
CA LYS A 299 14.91 18.82 -19.34
C LYS A 299 16.24 18.58 -20.04
N ARG A 300 17.36 18.68 -19.31
CA ARG A 300 18.72 18.47 -19.88
C ARG A 300 18.97 17.05 -20.38
N VAL A 301 18.44 16.04 -19.70
CA VAL A 301 18.45 14.64 -20.21
C VAL A 301 17.69 14.56 -21.54
N GLY A 302 16.52 15.17 -21.63
CA GLY A 302 15.71 15.20 -22.87
C GLY A 302 16.41 15.89 -24.03
N GLU A 303 17.08 17.00 -23.76
CA GLU A 303 17.79 17.85 -24.71
C GLU A 303 19.22 17.37 -25.02
N ASN A 304 19.69 16.33 -24.37
CA ASN A 304 21.09 15.84 -24.46
C ASN A 304 22.11 16.92 -24.04
N GLY A 305 21.76 17.67 -23.01
CA GLY A 305 22.59 18.74 -22.46
C GLY A 305 23.60 18.25 -21.43
N ASP A 306 24.47 19.17 -21.05
CA ASP A 306 25.47 18.95 -20.00
C ASP A 306 24.86 19.09 -18.60
N TRP A 307 25.45 18.43 -17.63
CA TRP A 307 25.08 18.49 -16.23
C TRP A 307 26.33 18.62 -15.35
N THR A 308 26.36 19.65 -14.54
CA THR A 308 27.51 19.95 -13.69
C THR A 308 27.29 19.38 -12.29
N LEU A 309 28.19 18.52 -11.84
CA LEU A 309 28.20 18.00 -10.48
C LEU A 309 28.80 19.03 -9.52
N MET A 310 28.12 19.27 -8.42
CA MET A 310 28.43 20.33 -7.47
C MET A 310 28.58 19.79 -6.05
N CYS A 311 29.45 20.47 -5.27
CA CYS A 311 29.55 20.25 -3.85
C CYS A 311 28.70 21.28 -3.10
N PRO A 312 27.85 20.86 -2.13
CA PRO A 312 27.01 21.81 -1.39
C PRO A 312 27.83 22.85 -0.58
N ASP A 313 29.07 22.55 -0.20
CA ASP A 313 29.98 23.52 0.47
C ASP A 313 30.38 24.68 -0.46
N LYS A 314 30.54 24.42 -1.77
CA LYS A 314 30.87 25.45 -2.77
C LYS A 314 29.62 26.06 -3.41
N CYS A 315 28.54 25.31 -3.49
CA CYS A 315 27.30 25.68 -4.14
C CYS A 315 26.10 25.56 -3.17
N PRO A 316 26.08 26.41 -2.10
CA PRO A 316 25.02 26.31 -1.09
C PRO A 316 23.65 26.70 -1.63
N GLY A 317 22.59 26.20 -1.02
CA GLY A 317 21.20 26.59 -1.28
C GLY A 317 20.48 25.80 -2.38
N LEU A 318 21.18 24.97 -3.17
CA LEU A 318 20.54 24.17 -4.23
C LEU A 318 19.47 23.22 -3.70
N ALA A 319 19.64 22.66 -2.52
CA ALA A 319 18.64 21.81 -1.87
C ALA A 319 17.47 22.62 -1.27
N ASP A 320 17.64 23.93 -1.08
CA ASP A 320 16.69 24.78 -0.37
C ASP A 320 15.70 25.51 -1.28
N CYS A 321 15.80 25.33 -2.58
CA CYS A 321 14.93 25.94 -3.60
C CYS A 321 14.49 24.92 -4.65
N TYR A 322 13.45 25.24 -5.42
CA TYR A 322 12.91 24.41 -6.50
C TYR A 322 12.34 25.30 -7.64
N GLY A 323 12.04 24.70 -8.79
CA GLY A 323 11.49 25.41 -9.94
C GLY A 323 12.48 26.43 -10.49
N GLU A 324 12.00 27.58 -10.90
CA GLU A 324 12.78 28.66 -11.51
C GLU A 324 13.90 29.17 -10.59
N GLU A 325 13.67 29.20 -9.28
CA GLU A 325 14.68 29.62 -8.30
C GLU A 325 15.87 28.65 -8.31
N PHE A 326 15.59 27.35 -8.36
CA PHE A 326 16.62 26.32 -8.49
C PHE A 326 17.36 26.44 -9.82
N ASP A 327 16.62 26.56 -10.94
CA ASP A 327 17.19 26.66 -12.28
C ASP A 327 18.16 27.83 -12.35
N ASN A 328 17.76 29.01 -11.89
CA ASN A 328 18.57 30.22 -11.87
C ASN A 328 19.81 30.10 -11.00
N LEU A 329 19.69 29.53 -9.81
CA LEU A 329 20.82 29.34 -8.87
C LEU A 329 21.82 28.32 -9.41
N TYR A 330 21.33 27.21 -9.97
CA TYR A 330 22.18 26.18 -10.57
C TYR A 330 22.97 26.71 -11.74
N GLU A 331 22.30 27.38 -12.71
CA GLU A 331 22.98 28.00 -13.87
C GLU A 331 23.95 29.11 -13.50
N LYS A 332 23.64 29.87 -12.43
CA LYS A 332 24.58 30.85 -11.87
C LYS A 332 25.89 30.18 -11.44
N TYR A 333 25.80 29.07 -10.68
CA TYR A 333 26.98 28.35 -10.22
C TYR A 333 27.78 27.71 -11.39
N GLU A 334 27.09 27.26 -12.43
CA GLU A 334 27.74 26.80 -13.66
C GLU A 334 28.55 27.94 -14.33
N LYS A 335 27.94 29.10 -14.52
CA LYS A 335 28.58 30.29 -15.10
C LYS A 335 29.76 30.81 -14.27
N GLU A 336 29.68 30.68 -12.96
CA GLU A 336 30.76 31.05 -12.01
C GLU A 336 31.87 30.00 -11.95
N GLY A 337 31.74 28.85 -12.60
CA GLY A 337 32.71 27.74 -12.59
C GLY A 337 32.89 27.11 -11.20
N ARG A 338 31.85 27.08 -10.37
CA ARG A 338 31.86 26.47 -9.03
C ARG A 338 31.71 24.96 -9.01
N GLY A 339 31.31 24.37 -10.12
CA GLY A 339 31.14 22.94 -10.22
C GLY A 339 32.43 22.14 -10.08
N ASN A 340 32.31 20.88 -9.68
CA ASN A 340 33.43 19.95 -9.59
C ASN A 340 33.81 19.39 -10.97
N ILE A 341 32.82 18.89 -11.69
CA ILE A 341 32.96 18.30 -13.03
C ILE A 341 31.66 18.46 -13.80
N THR A 342 31.77 18.65 -15.11
CA THR A 342 30.64 18.65 -16.04
C THR A 342 30.64 17.36 -16.85
N VAL A 343 29.50 16.69 -16.90
CA VAL A 343 29.26 15.43 -17.62
C VAL A 343 28.01 15.54 -18.47
N SER A 344 27.76 14.63 -19.41
CA SER A 344 26.48 14.55 -20.08
C SER A 344 25.37 14.17 -19.09
N ALA A 345 24.24 14.90 -19.08
CA ALA A 345 23.08 14.52 -18.27
C ALA A 345 22.59 13.10 -18.59
N ARG A 346 22.76 12.65 -19.84
CA ARG A 346 22.41 11.29 -20.24
C ARG A 346 23.32 10.22 -19.65
N ASP A 347 24.58 10.51 -19.39
CA ASP A 347 25.48 9.54 -18.76
C ASP A 347 25.03 9.21 -17.33
N ILE A 348 24.63 10.24 -16.58
CA ILE A 348 24.02 10.03 -15.24
C ILE A 348 22.70 9.28 -15.39
N TRP A 349 21.86 9.66 -16.37
CA TRP A 349 20.57 9.02 -16.61
C TRP A 349 20.71 7.54 -16.92
N PHE A 350 21.62 7.17 -17.80
CA PHE A 350 21.86 5.75 -18.11
C PHE A 350 22.40 4.98 -16.90
N LYS A 351 23.24 5.61 -16.08
CA LYS A 351 23.71 4.99 -14.83
C LYS A 351 22.57 4.78 -13.82
N ILE A 352 21.60 5.70 -13.75
CA ILE A 352 20.36 5.52 -12.96
C ILE A 352 19.61 4.28 -13.47
N LEU A 353 19.40 4.19 -14.78
CA LEU A 353 18.69 3.05 -15.39
C LEU A 353 19.42 1.72 -15.20
N ASP A 354 20.74 1.71 -15.28
CA ASP A 354 21.56 0.52 -14.97
C ASP A 354 21.35 0.05 -13.53
N SER A 355 21.39 0.98 -12.58
CA SER A 355 21.14 0.65 -11.18
C SER A 355 19.71 0.11 -10.97
N GLN A 356 18.72 0.68 -11.65
CA GLN A 356 17.33 0.22 -11.57
C GLN A 356 17.15 -1.18 -12.18
N MET A 357 17.78 -1.44 -13.32
CA MET A 357 17.72 -2.76 -13.98
C MET A 357 18.38 -3.86 -13.14
N GLU A 358 19.42 -3.53 -12.38
CA GLU A 358 20.13 -4.48 -11.53
C GLU A 358 19.47 -4.68 -10.16
N THR A 359 19.00 -3.59 -9.52
CA THR A 359 18.60 -3.62 -8.11
C THR A 359 17.14 -3.22 -7.83
N GLY A 360 16.41 -2.80 -8.87
CA GLY A 360 15.07 -2.22 -8.72
C GLY A 360 15.05 -0.78 -8.19
N THR A 361 16.20 -0.25 -7.75
CA THR A 361 16.38 1.10 -7.20
C THR A 361 17.45 1.86 -7.98
N PRO A 362 17.59 3.19 -7.87
CA PRO A 362 16.94 4.10 -6.91
C PRO A 362 15.47 4.41 -7.23
N TYR A 363 14.70 4.77 -6.19
CA TYR A 363 13.39 5.37 -6.34
C TYR A 363 13.52 6.70 -7.09
N LEU A 364 12.50 7.10 -7.83
CA LEU A 364 12.47 8.40 -8.52
C LEU A 364 11.32 9.26 -8.01
N LEU A 365 11.63 10.43 -7.45
CA LEU A 365 10.66 11.43 -7.05
C LEU A 365 11.02 12.77 -7.67
N PHE A 366 10.01 13.48 -8.17
CA PHE A 366 10.18 14.75 -8.86
C PHE A 366 10.05 15.91 -7.88
N LYS A 367 11.19 16.55 -7.57
CA LYS A 367 11.33 17.63 -6.58
C LYS A 367 10.33 18.75 -6.79
N ASP A 368 10.22 19.23 -8.01
CA ASP A 368 9.36 20.35 -8.36
C ASP A 368 7.88 20.00 -8.19
N ALA A 369 7.47 18.84 -8.68
CA ALA A 369 6.09 18.35 -8.52
C ALA A 369 5.71 18.16 -7.04
N CYS A 370 6.64 17.63 -6.23
CA CYS A 370 6.43 17.44 -4.79
C CYS A 370 6.23 18.77 -4.07
N ASN A 371 7.03 19.78 -4.39
CA ASN A 371 6.99 21.08 -3.74
C ASN A 371 5.86 21.97 -4.25
N LYS A 372 5.70 22.13 -5.57
CA LYS A 372 4.65 22.94 -6.20
C LYS A 372 3.25 22.53 -5.74
N LYS A 373 3.02 21.22 -5.57
CA LYS A 373 1.71 20.62 -5.24
C LYS A 373 1.59 20.16 -3.78
N SER A 374 2.23 20.85 -2.84
CA SER A 374 2.13 20.54 -1.40
C SER A 374 1.36 21.61 -0.66
N ASN A 375 0.48 21.18 0.25
CA ASN A 375 -0.15 22.08 1.21
C ASN A 375 0.82 22.59 2.29
N GLN A 376 2.02 22.02 2.39
CA GLN A 376 3.08 22.45 3.32
C GLN A 376 4.14 23.37 2.67
N LYS A 377 3.93 23.83 1.43
CA LYS A 377 4.93 24.69 0.75
C LYS A 377 5.19 26.03 1.43
N ASN A 378 4.30 26.48 2.33
CA ASN A 378 4.50 27.66 3.17
C ASN A 378 5.57 27.47 4.27
N LEU A 379 5.98 26.23 4.55
CA LEU A 379 6.98 25.91 5.58
C LEU A 379 8.42 26.02 5.04
N GLY A 380 8.60 25.80 3.77
CA GLY A 380 9.89 25.76 3.10
C GLY A 380 9.96 24.65 2.05
N THR A 381 11.17 24.39 1.54
CA THR A 381 11.38 23.35 0.52
C THR A 381 11.41 21.96 1.14
N ILE A 382 10.52 21.07 0.65
CA ILE A 382 10.51 19.66 0.99
C ILE A 382 11.65 18.97 0.22
N LYS A 383 12.45 18.15 0.92
CA LYS A 383 13.74 17.63 0.41
C LYS A 383 13.78 16.12 0.28
N SER A 384 12.77 15.41 0.75
CA SER A 384 12.68 13.95 0.66
C SER A 384 11.26 13.43 0.82
N SER A 385 11.14 12.13 0.71
CA SER A 385 9.99 11.33 1.11
C SER A 385 10.42 10.35 2.21
N ASN A 386 9.49 9.47 2.60
CA ASN A 386 9.74 8.38 3.56
C ASN A 386 10.41 7.16 2.90
N LEU A 387 10.39 6.03 3.61
CA LEU A 387 10.93 4.75 3.13
C LEU A 387 10.22 4.24 1.86
N CYS A 388 8.92 4.49 1.72
CA CYS A 388 8.08 3.90 0.67
C CYS A 388 7.53 4.91 -0.35
N THR A 389 8.00 6.14 -0.33
CA THR A 389 7.75 7.20 -1.34
C THR A 389 6.33 7.80 -1.37
N GLU A 390 5.45 7.46 -0.44
CA GLU A 390 4.09 8.02 -0.37
C GLU A 390 3.97 9.28 0.49
N ILE A 391 4.91 9.52 1.41
CA ILE A 391 4.87 10.66 2.35
C ILE A 391 5.71 11.80 1.81
N ILE A 392 5.09 12.96 1.63
CA ILE A 392 5.76 14.19 1.22
C ILE A 392 5.45 15.25 2.27
N GLU A 393 6.35 15.39 3.22
CA GLU A 393 6.22 16.28 4.37
C GLU A 393 7.49 17.10 4.57
N TYR A 394 7.33 18.32 5.10
CA TYR A 394 8.44 19.19 5.45
C TYR A 394 9.22 18.64 6.66
N SER A 395 10.53 18.67 6.57
CA SER A 395 11.43 18.37 7.68
C SER A 395 12.69 19.23 7.59
N ASP A 396 13.25 19.59 8.76
CA ASP A 396 14.50 20.33 8.89
C ASP A 396 15.33 19.82 10.09
N GLU A 397 16.39 20.51 10.45
CA GLU A 397 17.24 20.13 11.58
C GLU A 397 16.54 20.14 12.95
N ASN A 398 15.40 20.85 13.07
CA ASN A 398 14.63 21.02 14.30
C ASN A 398 13.33 20.20 14.31
N GLU A 399 12.83 19.81 13.15
CA GLU A 399 11.58 19.12 12.97
C GLU A 399 11.74 17.86 12.12
N THR A 400 11.45 16.69 12.69
CA THR A 400 11.37 15.42 11.98
C THR A 400 9.93 15.13 11.64
N ALA A 401 9.59 15.05 10.36
CA ALA A 401 8.23 14.76 9.91
C ALA A 401 7.80 13.36 10.33
N VAL A 402 6.52 13.25 10.71
CA VAL A 402 5.93 12.00 11.20
C VAL A 402 4.56 11.82 10.60
N CYS A 403 4.30 10.65 10.00
CA CYS A 403 2.98 10.34 9.47
C CYS A 403 2.35 9.13 10.15
N ASN A 404 1.06 9.27 10.49
CA ASN A 404 0.21 8.22 11.03
C ASN A 404 -0.70 7.71 9.93
N LEU A 405 -0.72 6.39 9.73
CA LEU A 405 -1.31 5.77 8.56
C LEU A 405 -2.49 4.85 8.88
N ALA A 406 -3.42 4.80 7.94
CA ALA A 406 -4.49 3.81 7.88
C ALA A 406 -4.80 3.47 6.43
N SER A 407 -5.30 2.26 6.16
CA SER A 407 -5.69 1.83 4.82
C SER A 407 -7.12 1.32 4.76
N ILE A 408 -7.85 1.78 3.74
CA ILE A 408 -9.25 1.44 3.50
C ILE A 408 -9.34 0.16 2.68
N GLY A 409 -10.08 -0.83 3.16
CA GLY A 409 -10.33 -2.10 2.49
C GLY A 409 -11.42 -1.98 1.43
N LEU A 410 -11.05 -1.51 0.24
CA LEU A 410 -12.00 -1.12 -0.82
C LEU A 410 -12.95 -2.24 -1.25
N SER A 411 -12.51 -3.48 -1.19
CA SER A 411 -13.33 -4.63 -1.64
C SER A 411 -14.64 -4.81 -0.86
N ASN A 412 -14.73 -4.25 0.35
CA ASN A 412 -15.92 -4.33 1.20
C ASN A 412 -16.99 -3.28 0.91
N PHE A 413 -16.66 -2.31 0.06
CA PHE A 413 -17.61 -1.30 -0.42
C PHE A 413 -18.30 -1.71 -1.74
N VAL A 414 -17.95 -2.87 -2.30
CA VAL A 414 -18.64 -3.40 -3.47
C VAL A 414 -19.92 -4.08 -3.02
N VAL A 415 -21.04 -3.50 -3.41
CA VAL A 415 -22.37 -4.05 -3.19
C VAL A 415 -22.71 -4.99 -4.33
N GLU A 416 -22.83 -6.28 -4.01
CA GLU A 416 -23.25 -7.28 -4.97
C GLU A 416 -24.74 -7.12 -5.26
N THR A 417 -25.08 -6.76 -6.47
CA THR A 417 -26.47 -6.69 -6.91
C THR A 417 -27.04 -8.10 -6.96
N LYS A 418 -28.09 -8.36 -6.20
CA LYS A 418 -28.88 -9.58 -6.37
C LYS A 418 -29.65 -9.45 -7.70
N SER A 419 -29.86 -10.57 -8.38
CA SER A 419 -30.62 -10.54 -9.62
C SER A 419 -32.04 -10.04 -9.37
N PRO A 420 -32.52 -9.05 -10.14
CA PRO A 420 -33.92 -8.65 -10.11
C PRO A 420 -34.82 -9.66 -10.85
N PHE A 421 -34.21 -10.62 -11.55
CA PHE A 421 -34.93 -11.59 -12.37
C PHE A 421 -35.49 -12.73 -11.53
N ILE A 422 -36.51 -12.40 -10.72
CA ILE A 422 -37.28 -13.34 -9.89
C ILE A 422 -38.52 -13.76 -10.69
N GLY A 423 -38.59 -15.03 -11.10
CA GLY A 423 -39.69 -15.54 -11.91
C GLY A 423 -39.21 -16.42 -13.05
N GLU A 424 -39.99 -16.46 -14.15
CA GLU A 424 -39.64 -17.24 -15.32
C GLU A 424 -38.59 -16.53 -16.17
N ASN A 425 -37.40 -17.14 -16.29
CA ASN A 425 -36.33 -16.66 -17.14
C ASN A 425 -36.04 -17.67 -18.23
N VAL A 426 -35.97 -17.19 -19.47
CA VAL A 426 -35.55 -17.97 -20.62
C VAL A 426 -34.33 -17.33 -21.25
N VAL A 427 -33.27 -18.12 -21.41
CA VAL A 427 -32.03 -17.66 -22.08
C VAL A 427 -31.93 -18.36 -23.42
N TYR A 428 -32.04 -17.61 -24.50
CA TYR A 428 -31.86 -18.11 -25.85
C TYR A 428 -30.36 -18.04 -26.20
N THR A 429 -29.83 -19.18 -26.65
CA THR A 429 -28.41 -19.37 -26.90
C THR A 429 -28.17 -20.03 -28.26
N LYS A 430 -26.88 -20.05 -28.70
CA LYS A 430 -26.45 -20.87 -29.84
C LYS A 430 -25.20 -21.67 -29.45
N ASN A 431 -24.91 -22.70 -30.25
CA ASN A 431 -23.67 -23.49 -30.03
C ASN A 431 -22.43 -22.63 -30.23
N ASP A 432 -21.36 -22.96 -29.52
CA ASP A 432 -20.04 -22.30 -29.57
C ASP A 432 -20.11 -20.78 -29.35
N CYS A 433 -21.05 -20.33 -28.51
CA CYS A 433 -21.30 -18.94 -28.26
C CYS A 433 -20.77 -18.51 -26.87
N LYS A 434 -19.65 -17.92 -26.86
CA LYS A 434 -18.98 -17.37 -25.70
C LYS A 434 -19.84 -16.41 -24.85
N TRP A 435 -20.60 -15.50 -25.50
CA TRP A 435 -21.50 -14.56 -24.84
C TRP A 435 -22.68 -15.23 -24.17
N CYS A 436 -23.14 -16.35 -24.78
CA CYS A 436 -24.20 -17.17 -24.24
C CYS A 436 -23.77 -17.85 -22.92
N ASP A 437 -22.57 -18.39 -22.90
CA ASP A 437 -22.01 -19.02 -21.68
C ASP A 437 -21.74 -17.97 -20.58
N MET A 438 -21.31 -16.77 -20.96
CA MET A 438 -21.15 -15.66 -20.06
C MET A 438 -22.44 -15.20 -19.41
N LEU A 439 -23.51 -15.04 -20.19
CA LEU A 439 -24.81 -14.66 -19.67
C LEU A 439 -25.33 -15.69 -18.65
N LYS A 440 -25.23 -16.97 -19.01
CA LYS A 440 -25.59 -18.06 -18.09
C LYS A 440 -24.81 -18.04 -16.79
N LEU A 441 -23.51 -17.78 -16.86
CA LEU A 441 -22.63 -17.65 -15.69
C LEU A 441 -23.11 -16.55 -14.77
N ILE A 442 -23.25 -15.32 -15.29
CA ILE A 442 -23.63 -14.16 -14.48
C ILE A 442 -25.00 -14.35 -13.84
N LEU A 443 -25.95 -14.88 -14.58
CA LEU A 443 -27.27 -15.19 -14.03
C LEU A 443 -27.21 -16.18 -12.86
N ARG A 444 -26.41 -17.24 -12.98
CA ARG A 444 -26.19 -18.22 -11.90
C ARG A 444 -25.48 -17.59 -10.69
N GLU A 445 -24.45 -16.80 -10.93
CA GLU A 445 -23.72 -16.09 -9.87
C GLU A 445 -24.63 -15.16 -9.06
N LYS A 446 -25.59 -14.54 -9.73
CA LYS A 446 -26.55 -13.62 -9.11
C LYS A 446 -27.80 -14.32 -8.57
N GLY A 447 -27.81 -15.65 -8.62
CA GLY A 447 -28.87 -16.49 -8.06
C GLY A 447 -30.12 -16.60 -8.90
N SER A 448 -30.05 -16.22 -10.18
CA SER A 448 -31.20 -16.45 -11.12
C SER A 448 -31.24 -17.88 -11.62
N THR A 449 -32.39 -18.49 -11.57
CA THR A 449 -32.71 -19.72 -12.30
C THR A 449 -33.25 -19.38 -13.69
N PHE A 450 -32.93 -20.16 -14.70
CA PHE A 450 -33.40 -19.95 -16.06
C PHE A 450 -33.51 -21.27 -16.85
N LYS A 451 -34.33 -21.24 -17.87
CA LYS A 451 -34.44 -22.30 -18.88
C LYS A 451 -33.58 -21.90 -20.09
N GLU A 452 -32.68 -22.76 -20.52
CA GLU A 452 -31.91 -22.53 -21.76
C GLU A 452 -32.65 -23.11 -22.96
N ILE A 453 -32.74 -22.30 -24.01
CA ILE A 453 -33.28 -22.75 -25.34
C ILE A 453 -32.17 -22.45 -26.36
N LYS A 454 -31.71 -23.50 -27.03
CA LYS A 454 -30.72 -23.38 -28.09
C LYS A 454 -31.39 -23.13 -29.43
N ILE A 455 -30.96 -22.10 -30.13
CA ILE A 455 -31.40 -21.70 -31.47
C ILE A 455 -30.36 -22.18 -32.48
N THR A 456 -30.77 -22.90 -33.46
CA THR A 456 -29.91 -23.33 -34.59
C THR A 456 -29.69 -22.19 -35.58
N ASN A 457 -28.67 -22.29 -36.43
CA ASN A 457 -28.41 -21.26 -37.44
C ASN A 457 -29.59 -21.13 -38.44
N THR A 458 -30.33 -22.22 -38.69
CA THR A 458 -31.50 -22.23 -39.59
C THR A 458 -32.72 -21.57 -38.95
N GLU A 459 -32.85 -21.61 -37.65
CA GLU A 459 -33.97 -20.99 -36.91
C GLU A 459 -33.71 -19.51 -36.58
N PHE A 460 -32.44 -19.07 -36.68
CA PHE A 460 -32.03 -17.77 -36.17
C PHE A 460 -32.69 -16.59 -36.89
N GLU A 461 -32.87 -16.65 -38.22
CA GLU A 461 -33.51 -15.56 -38.97
C GLU A 461 -35.01 -15.39 -38.60
N ALA A 462 -35.74 -16.50 -38.41
CA ALA A 462 -37.11 -16.44 -37.92
C ALA A 462 -37.18 -15.92 -36.48
N PHE A 463 -36.28 -16.40 -35.63
CA PHE A 463 -36.12 -15.94 -34.24
C PHE A 463 -35.83 -14.45 -34.15
N LYS A 464 -34.89 -13.96 -34.99
CA LYS A 464 -34.51 -12.56 -35.08
C LYS A 464 -35.70 -11.65 -35.37
N SER A 465 -36.53 -12.05 -36.33
CA SER A 465 -37.71 -11.29 -36.68
C SER A 465 -38.75 -11.28 -35.55
N THR A 466 -38.94 -12.41 -34.86
CA THR A 466 -39.90 -12.55 -33.78
C THR A 466 -39.53 -11.75 -32.55
N HIS A 467 -38.29 -11.82 -32.13
CA HIS A 467 -37.80 -11.16 -30.90
C HIS A 467 -37.17 -9.80 -31.14
N LYS A 468 -37.06 -9.33 -32.37
CA LYS A 468 -36.46 -8.04 -32.78
C LYS A 468 -35.04 -7.89 -32.22
N VAL A 469 -34.20 -8.91 -32.36
CA VAL A 469 -32.83 -8.95 -31.87
C VAL A 469 -31.82 -9.21 -33.00
N GLU A 470 -30.67 -8.65 -32.95
CA GLU A 470 -29.62 -8.82 -33.96
C GLU A 470 -28.64 -9.97 -33.65
N THR A 471 -28.50 -10.34 -32.37
CA THR A 471 -27.53 -11.34 -31.92
C THR A 471 -28.05 -12.17 -30.75
N LEU A 472 -27.41 -13.31 -30.47
CA LEU A 472 -27.56 -14.08 -29.24
C LEU A 472 -26.35 -13.90 -28.34
N PRO A 473 -26.49 -14.02 -27.00
CA PRO A 473 -27.67 -14.48 -26.26
C PRO A 473 -28.78 -13.44 -26.17
N LEU A 474 -29.98 -13.90 -25.83
CA LEU A 474 -31.09 -13.06 -25.42
C LEU A 474 -31.66 -13.61 -24.09
N LEU A 475 -31.77 -12.72 -23.09
CA LEU A 475 -32.54 -12.99 -21.88
C LEU A 475 -33.98 -12.47 -22.05
N VAL A 476 -34.94 -13.35 -21.76
CA VAL A 476 -36.35 -13.01 -21.65
C VAL A 476 -36.80 -13.27 -20.21
N HIS A 477 -37.35 -12.27 -19.54
CA HIS A 477 -37.84 -12.33 -18.17
C HIS A 477 -39.35 -12.10 -18.16
N ASN A 478 -40.10 -13.08 -17.64
CA ASN A 478 -41.58 -13.04 -17.60
C ASN A 478 -42.21 -12.69 -18.95
N GLY A 479 -41.67 -13.20 -20.06
CA GLY A 479 -42.14 -12.97 -21.42
C GLY A 479 -41.64 -11.67 -22.09
N GLU A 480 -40.95 -10.80 -21.40
CA GLU A 480 -40.38 -9.56 -21.94
C GLU A 480 -38.88 -9.70 -22.26
N ASN A 481 -38.45 -9.14 -23.40
CA ASN A 481 -37.04 -9.10 -23.78
C ASN A 481 -36.26 -8.16 -22.86
N VAL A 482 -35.30 -8.70 -22.13
CA VAL A 482 -34.35 -7.90 -21.31
C VAL A 482 -33.22 -7.38 -22.19
N GLY A 483 -32.71 -8.20 -23.11
CA GLY A 483 -31.61 -7.86 -24.00
C GLY A 483 -30.53 -8.93 -24.04
N GLY A 484 -29.44 -8.56 -24.69
CA GLY A 484 -28.25 -9.40 -24.82
C GLY A 484 -27.39 -9.47 -23.58
N PHE A 485 -26.18 -9.96 -23.79
CA PHE A 485 -25.18 -10.06 -22.71
C PHE A 485 -24.89 -8.70 -22.04
N THR A 486 -24.62 -7.67 -22.84
CA THR A 486 -24.25 -6.34 -22.34
C THR A 486 -25.38 -5.69 -21.57
N ASP A 487 -26.63 -5.80 -22.08
CA ASP A 487 -27.80 -5.22 -21.42
C ASP A 487 -28.05 -5.87 -20.05
N THR A 488 -28.00 -7.21 -20.04
CA THR A 488 -28.14 -7.96 -18.78
C THR A 488 -27.00 -7.70 -17.79
N LEU A 489 -25.77 -7.61 -18.27
CA LEU A 489 -24.61 -7.28 -17.42
C LEU A 489 -24.77 -5.91 -16.76
N ASN A 490 -25.24 -4.91 -17.48
CA ASN A 490 -25.48 -3.57 -16.94
C ASN A 490 -26.50 -3.58 -15.80
N ILE A 491 -27.54 -4.42 -15.89
CA ILE A 491 -28.55 -4.58 -14.83
C ILE A 491 -28.00 -5.33 -13.62
N LEU A 492 -27.16 -6.35 -13.85
CA LEU A 492 -26.62 -7.23 -12.81
C LEU A 492 -25.28 -6.75 -12.25
N ARG A 493 -24.75 -5.66 -12.75
CA ARG A 493 -23.43 -5.14 -12.36
C ARG A 493 -23.43 -4.76 -10.88
N SER A 494 -22.43 -5.26 -10.15
CA SER A 494 -22.19 -4.82 -8.79
C SER A 494 -21.83 -3.33 -8.79
N THR A 495 -22.28 -2.62 -7.76
CA THR A 495 -22.04 -1.18 -7.60
C THR A 495 -21.04 -0.95 -6.48
N PHE A 496 -20.40 0.21 -6.46
CA PHE A 496 -19.52 0.62 -5.37
C PHE A 496 -20.26 1.63 -4.48
N ASP A 497 -20.24 1.39 -3.18
CA ASP A 497 -20.91 2.24 -2.19
C ASP A 497 -20.00 3.42 -1.79
N TYR A 498 -20.07 4.49 -2.57
CA TYR A 498 -19.30 5.71 -2.33
C TYR A 498 -19.79 6.46 -1.08
N GLN A 499 -21.07 6.38 -0.73
CA GLN A 499 -21.60 7.01 0.47
C GLN A 499 -20.99 6.36 1.71
N LYS A 500 -21.00 5.04 1.78
CA LYS A 500 -20.36 4.31 2.87
C LYS A 500 -18.86 4.57 2.95
N LEU A 501 -18.19 4.67 1.80
CA LEU A 501 -16.77 5.04 1.73
C LEU A 501 -16.53 6.42 2.36
N HIS A 502 -17.38 7.40 2.05
CA HIS A 502 -17.31 8.75 2.58
C HIS A 502 -17.46 8.74 4.12
N GLU A 503 -18.49 8.07 4.64
CA GLU A 503 -18.75 7.94 6.08
C GLU A 503 -17.57 7.29 6.83
N VAL A 504 -17.06 6.17 6.31
CA VAL A 504 -15.93 5.43 6.92
C VAL A 504 -14.66 6.27 6.90
N THR A 505 -14.41 7.01 5.82
CA THR A 505 -13.25 7.91 5.71
C THR A 505 -13.27 8.97 6.80
N LYS A 506 -14.40 9.60 7.09
CA LYS A 506 -14.53 10.59 8.17
C LYS A 506 -14.15 10.01 9.54
N ILE A 507 -14.58 8.80 9.83
CA ILE A 507 -14.25 8.10 11.08
C ILE A 507 -12.74 7.82 11.17
N ILE A 508 -12.11 7.40 10.08
CA ILE A 508 -10.67 7.14 10.06
C ILE A 508 -9.87 8.41 10.31
N VAL A 509 -10.27 9.54 9.74
CA VAL A 509 -9.61 10.84 9.99
C VAL A 509 -9.68 11.21 11.48
N GLU A 510 -10.83 11.04 12.13
CA GLU A 510 -10.96 11.27 13.57
C GLU A 510 -10.04 10.31 14.37
N ASN A 511 -10.01 9.02 14.01
CA ASN A 511 -9.13 8.05 14.64
C ASN A 511 -7.65 8.45 14.54
N LEU A 512 -7.20 8.86 13.36
CA LEU A 512 -5.81 9.25 13.13
C LEU A 512 -5.43 10.54 13.87
N ASN A 513 -6.36 11.48 14.06
CA ASN A 513 -6.14 12.65 14.90
C ASN A 513 -5.94 12.26 16.36
N ASN A 514 -6.75 11.34 16.88
CA ASN A 514 -6.56 10.80 18.24
C ASN A 514 -5.24 10.03 18.36
N VAL A 515 -4.83 9.31 17.29
CA VAL A 515 -3.51 8.63 17.26
C VAL A 515 -2.38 9.64 17.40
N ILE A 516 -2.42 10.81 16.74
CA ILE A 516 -1.43 11.87 16.90
C ILE A 516 -1.33 12.28 18.38
N ASP A 517 -2.45 12.46 19.05
CA ASP A 517 -2.50 13.00 20.42
C ASP A 517 -2.01 12.00 21.48
N ILE A 518 -2.20 10.68 21.26
CA ILE A 518 -1.83 9.64 22.22
C ILE A 518 -0.49 8.96 21.92
N ASN A 519 0.12 9.28 20.77
CA ASN A 519 1.35 8.65 20.29
C ASN A 519 2.54 8.89 21.22
N PHE A 520 3.34 7.86 21.40
CA PHE A 520 4.67 8.01 21.97
C PHE A 520 5.67 8.41 20.89
N TYR A 521 6.33 9.54 21.07
CA TYR A 521 7.30 10.08 20.12
C TYR A 521 8.73 9.70 20.50
N PRO A 522 9.51 9.06 19.60
CA PRO A 522 10.89 8.62 19.89
C PRO A 522 11.87 9.75 20.20
N THR A 523 11.66 10.94 19.62
CA THR A 523 12.50 12.14 19.80
C THR A 523 11.63 13.38 19.94
N ASP A 524 12.18 14.46 20.53
CA ASP A 524 11.45 15.72 20.65
C ASP A 524 11.16 16.36 19.28
N LYS A 525 12.06 16.21 18.31
CA LYS A 525 11.87 16.70 16.93
C LYS A 525 10.63 16.05 16.26
N THR A 526 10.40 14.76 16.50
CA THR A 526 9.23 14.05 15.97
C THR A 526 7.94 14.55 16.59
N LYS A 527 7.93 14.80 17.89
CA LYS A 527 6.76 15.36 18.59
C LYS A 527 6.48 16.79 18.12
N THR A 528 7.50 17.62 18.01
CA THR A 528 7.37 19.01 17.58
C THR A 528 6.70 19.11 16.22
N SER A 529 7.22 18.39 15.23
CA SER A 529 6.65 18.38 13.87
C SER A 529 5.22 17.86 13.84
N ASN A 530 4.97 16.67 14.43
CA ASN A 530 3.67 16.03 14.31
C ASN A 530 2.56 16.79 15.04
N MET A 531 2.84 17.36 16.21
CA MET A 531 1.87 18.19 16.95
C MET A 531 1.60 19.53 16.27
N LYS A 532 2.62 20.11 15.59
CA LYS A 532 2.50 21.40 14.92
C LYS A 532 1.74 21.32 13.60
N HIS A 533 2.01 20.31 12.79
CA HIS A 533 1.49 20.17 11.42
C HIS A 533 0.38 19.14 11.29
N ARG A 534 0.28 18.19 12.19
CA ARG A 534 -0.72 17.12 12.29
C ARG A 534 -1.02 16.40 10.96
N PRO A 535 -0.02 16.01 10.16
CA PRO A 535 -0.28 15.26 8.94
C PRO A 535 -0.75 13.85 9.26
N ILE A 536 -1.60 13.31 8.41
CA ILE A 536 -2.04 11.92 8.38
C ILE A 536 -1.91 11.34 6.97
N GLY A 537 -1.91 10.03 6.85
CA GLY A 537 -1.85 9.36 5.56
C GLY A 537 -2.92 8.27 5.44
N LEU A 538 -3.99 8.58 4.72
CA LEU A 538 -4.95 7.57 4.30
C LEU A 538 -4.50 6.94 2.99
N GLY A 539 -4.47 5.60 2.98
CA GLY A 539 -4.28 4.82 1.78
C GLY A 539 -5.43 3.86 1.54
N VAL A 540 -5.26 3.02 0.55
CA VAL A 540 -6.25 2.02 0.15
C VAL A 540 -5.58 0.66 -0.02
N GLN A 541 -6.39 -0.40 0.00
CA GLN A 541 -6.00 -1.75 -0.39
C GLN A 541 -7.16 -2.41 -1.12
N GLY A 542 -6.86 -3.30 -2.05
CA GLY A 542 -7.88 -4.07 -2.75
C GLY A 542 -8.52 -3.36 -3.94
N LEU A 543 -7.85 -2.43 -4.63
CA LEU A 543 -8.39 -1.83 -5.85
C LEU A 543 -8.60 -2.88 -6.95
N ALA A 544 -7.66 -3.83 -7.12
CA ALA A 544 -7.82 -4.94 -8.05
C ALA A 544 -9.00 -5.87 -7.66
N ASP A 545 -9.21 -6.06 -6.36
CA ASP A 545 -10.37 -6.82 -5.84
C ASP A 545 -11.70 -6.13 -6.17
N VAL A 546 -11.75 -4.80 -6.10
CA VAL A 546 -12.95 -4.02 -6.53
C VAL A 546 -13.25 -4.30 -7.98
N PHE A 547 -12.25 -4.18 -8.85
CA PHE A 547 -12.46 -4.41 -10.29
C PHE A 547 -12.88 -5.85 -10.59
N ALA A 548 -12.25 -6.83 -9.91
CA ALA A 548 -12.65 -8.23 -10.05
C ALA A 548 -14.10 -8.47 -9.61
N LYS A 549 -14.55 -7.90 -8.47
CA LYS A 549 -15.94 -8.00 -7.99
C LYS A 549 -16.95 -7.27 -8.87
N MET A 550 -16.53 -6.17 -9.48
CA MET A 550 -17.39 -5.40 -10.38
C MET A 550 -17.36 -5.90 -11.84
N ASN A 551 -16.64 -6.97 -12.14
CA ASN A 551 -16.43 -7.50 -13.50
C ASN A 551 -15.84 -6.46 -14.47
N ILE A 552 -14.87 -5.67 -14.00
CA ILE A 552 -14.19 -4.62 -14.77
C ILE A 552 -12.74 -5.05 -15.03
N PRO A 553 -12.25 -5.07 -16.28
CA PRO A 553 -10.83 -5.24 -16.56
C PRO A 553 -10.02 -4.06 -15.98
N PHE A 554 -8.88 -4.34 -15.36
CA PHE A 554 -8.06 -3.32 -14.71
C PHE A 554 -7.62 -2.18 -15.65
N HIS A 555 -7.41 -2.51 -16.93
CA HIS A 555 -6.93 -1.57 -17.96
C HIS A 555 -8.07 -0.97 -18.81
N SER A 556 -9.30 -0.94 -18.29
CA SER A 556 -10.46 -0.32 -18.96
C SER A 556 -10.68 1.14 -18.52
N ASP A 557 -11.46 1.88 -19.33
CA ASP A 557 -11.88 3.24 -18.98
C ASP A 557 -12.83 3.23 -17.77
N ASP A 558 -13.63 2.20 -17.61
CA ASP A 558 -14.48 1.99 -16.43
C ASP A 558 -13.61 1.89 -15.15
N ALA A 559 -12.48 1.19 -15.22
CA ALA A 559 -11.55 1.09 -14.10
C ALA A 559 -10.93 2.46 -13.75
N LYS A 560 -10.56 3.25 -14.76
CA LYS A 560 -10.09 4.63 -14.57
C LYS A 560 -11.15 5.50 -13.88
N LEU A 561 -12.41 5.39 -14.33
CA LEU A 561 -13.51 6.15 -13.75
C LEU A 561 -13.77 5.78 -12.28
N VAL A 562 -13.81 4.48 -11.97
CA VAL A 562 -13.99 4.00 -10.58
C VAL A 562 -12.81 4.43 -9.72
N ASN A 563 -11.58 4.33 -10.21
CA ASN A 563 -10.39 4.82 -9.53
C ASN A 563 -10.51 6.32 -9.18
N LYS A 564 -10.88 7.18 -10.13
CA LYS A 564 -11.12 8.61 -9.88
C LYS A 564 -12.17 8.84 -8.81
N LYS A 565 -13.34 8.21 -8.94
CA LYS A 565 -14.46 8.36 -7.99
C LYS A 565 -14.11 7.95 -6.57
N ILE A 566 -13.34 6.88 -6.41
CA ILE A 566 -12.88 6.43 -5.09
C ILE A 566 -12.01 7.50 -4.43
N PHE A 567 -10.97 7.98 -5.11
CA PHE A 567 -10.05 8.96 -4.52
C PHE A 567 -10.67 10.35 -4.37
N HIS A 568 -11.54 10.74 -5.28
CA HIS A 568 -12.37 11.94 -5.16
C HIS A 568 -13.22 11.91 -3.88
N THR A 569 -13.91 10.79 -3.63
CA THR A 569 -14.72 10.59 -2.42
C THR A 569 -13.88 10.61 -1.15
N ILE A 570 -12.74 9.89 -1.13
CA ILE A 570 -11.85 9.84 0.03
C ILE A 570 -11.31 11.24 0.35
N TYR A 571 -10.88 12.00 -0.66
CA TYR A 571 -10.30 13.32 -0.44
C TYR A 571 -11.34 14.32 0.07
N HIS A 572 -12.56 14.33 -0.50
CA HIS A 572 -13.66 15.15 0.00
C HIS A 572 -13.97 14.83 1.45
N ALA A 573 -14.23 13.57 1.77
CA ALA A 573 -14.58 13.13 3.12
C ALA A 573 -13.49 13.44 4.15
N ALA A 574 -12.22 13.28 3.74
CA ALA A 574 -11.09 13.57 4.61
C ALA A 574 -10.96 15.07 4.93
N LEU A 575 -11.10 15.92 3.93
CA LEU A 575 -11.11 17.38 4.12
C LEU A 575 -12.29 17.84 4.97
N GLU A 576 -13.50 17.36 4.68
CA GLU A 576 -14.71 17.68 5.44
C GLU A 576 -14.56 17.29 6.91
N SER A 577 -14.09 16.06 7.19
CA SER A 577 -13.85 15.62 8.57
C SER A 577 -12.78 16.46 9.28
N SER A 578 -11.67 16.75 8.58
CA SER A 578 -10.59 17.59 9.14
C SER A 578 -11.07 19.00 9.46
N MET A 579 -11.92 19.58 8.64
CA MET A 579 -12.56 20.88 8.85
C MET A 579 -13.57 20.82 10.00
N GLU A 580 -14.43 19.81 10.06
CA GLU A 580 -15.38 19.64 11.16
C GLU A 580 -14.68 19.47 12.53
N ILE A 581 -13.53 18.81 12.56
CA ILE A 581 -12.71 18.70 13.78
C ILE A 581 -12.14 20.09 14.12
N ALA A 582 -11.62 20.83 13.14
CA ALA A 582 -11.08 22.18 13.36
C ALA A 582 -12.14 23.15 13.91
N LYS A 583 -13.39 23.05 13.47
CA LYS A 583 -14.53 23.82 14.04
C LYS A 583 -14.72 23.60 15.54
N ARG A 584 -14.41 22.41 16.03
CA ARG A 584 -14.58 22.02 17.44
C ARG A 584 -13.33 22.24 18.29
N THR A 585 -12.19 22.34 17.63
CA THR A 585 -10.87 22.50 18.25
C THR A 585 -10.19 23.77 17.75
N MET A 586 -9.13 23.61 16.99
CA MET A 586 -8.43 24.68 16.26
C MET A 586 -7.76 24.07 15.01
N PRO A 587 -7.49 24.85 13.96
CA PRO A 587 -6.63 24.42 12.86
C PRO A 587 -5.24 24.00 13.36
N TYR A 588 -4.54 23.19 12.56
CA TYR A 588 -3.14 22.90 12.85
C TYR A 588 -2.30 24.20 12.89
N ALA A 589 -1.24 24.23 13.73
CA ALA A 589 -0.58 25.49 14.09
C ALA A 589 0.03 26.26 12.89
N SER A 590 0.43 25.58 11.82
CA SER A 590 0.99 26.19 10.61
C SER A 590 -0.02 26.34 9.45
N PHE A 591 -1.30 26.38 9.75
CA PHE A 591 -2.37 26.50 8.74
C PHE A 591 -2.31 27.84 7.98
N SER A 592 -2.09 28.94 8.68
CA SER A 592 -2.01 30.26 8.05
C SER A 592 -0.89 30.33 7.01
N GLY A 593 -1.19 30.86 5.83
CA GLY A 593 -0.27 30.94 4.68
C GLY A 593 -0.13 29.63 3.89
N SER A 594 -0.82 28.54 4.31
CA SER A 594 -0.89 27.32 3.50
C SER A 594 -1.86 27.50 2.31
N PRO A 595 -1.71 26.75 1.21
CA PRO A 595 -2.68 26.78 0.11
C PRO A 595 -4.13 26.55 0.56
N ALA A 596 -4.36 25.63 1.49
CA ALA A 596 -5.70 25.38 2.02
C ALA A 596 -6.30 26.59 2.75
N SER A 597 -5.48 27.44 3.38
CA SER A 597 -5.95 28.68 4.02
C SER A 597 -6.50 29.71 3.01
N GLU A 598 -6.14 29.55 1.74
CA GLU A 598 -6.62 30.35 0.61
C GLU A 598 -7.70 29.63 -0.22
N GLY A 599 -8.14 28.44 0.22
CA GLY A 599 -9.10 27.61 -0.50
C GLY A 599 -8.52 26.89 -1.72
N ILE A 600 -7.18 26.77 -1.80
CA ILE A 600 -6.49 26.05 -2.87
C ILE A 600 -6.28 24.60 -2.40
N LEU A 601 -6.96 23.66 -3.07
CA LEU A 601 -6.90 22.23 -2.77
C LEU A 601 -5.96 21.49 -3.72
N GLN A 602 -5.76 20.21 -3.52
CA GLN A 602 -4.78 19.42 -4.27
C GLN A 602 -5.02 19.46 -5.78
N PHE A 603 -6.25 19.29 -6.23
CA PHE A 603 -6.58 19.31 -7.66
C PHE A 603 -6.41 20.69 -8.30
N ASP A 604 -6.51 21.80 -7.54
CA ASP A 604 -6.26 23.15 -8.03
C ASP A 604 -4.77 23.37 -8.37
N MET A 605 -3.87 22.61 -7.79
CA MET A 605 -2.43 22.69 -8.00
C MET A 605 -1.93 21.81 -9.16
N TRP A 606 -2.84 21.09 -9.86
CA TRP A 606 -2.49 20.28 -11.03
C TRP A 606 -2.77 21.06 -12.33
N GLU A 607 -1.73 21.34 -13.11
CA GLU A 607 -1.81 22.17 -14.32
C GLU A 607 -2.76 21.61 -15.38
N ASN A 608 -2.84 20.29 -15.52
CA ASN A 608 -3.64 19.61 -16.55
C ASN A 608 -4.94 18.99 -15.98
N PHE A 609 -5.40 19.46 -14.83
CA PHE A 609 -6.64 18.96 -14.25
C PHE A 609 -7.86 19.49 -14.99
N ASP A 610 -8.75 18.61 -15.44
CA ASP A 610 -10.02 19.01 -16.05
C ASP A 610 -11.00 19.48 -14.96
N LYS A 611 -11.26 20.76 -14.88
CA LYS A 611 -12.15 21.37 -13.89
C LYS A 611 -13.57 20.77 -13.89
N ARG A 612 -14.01 20.16 -15.01
CA ARG A 612 -15.30 19.44 -15.07
C ARG A 612 -15.32 18.19 -14.21
N GLU A 613 -14.16 17.63 -13.88
CA GLU A 613 -14.04 16.47 -12.99
C GLU A 613 -14.32 16.80 -11.52
N VAL A 614 -14.37 18.07 -11.14
CA VAL A 614 -14.76 18.52 -9.79
C VAL A 614 -16.18 18.07 -9.46
N ASP A 615 -17.08 18.05 -10.43
CA ASP A 615 -18.50 17.67 -10.26
C ASP A 615 -18.76 16.15 -10.36
N LEU A 616 -17.71 15.34 -10.44
CA LEU A 616 -17.78 13.90 -10.71
C LEU A 616 -18.73 13.11 -9.77
N MET A 617 -18.85 13.55 -8.53
CA MET A 617 -19.67 12.90 -7.49
C MET A 617 -20.76 13.84 -6.93
N GLY A 618 -20.90 15.06 -7.44
CA GLY A 618 -21.89 16.03 -6.99
C GLY A 618 -21.62 16.60 -5.58
N TYR A 619 -20.38 16.58 -5.11
CA TYR A 619 -20.02 17.22 -3.84
C TYR A 619 -19.90 18.73 -4.01
N ASP A 620 -20.32 19.49 -2.99
CA ASP A 620 -20.20 20.96 -2.96
C ASP A 620 -18.78 21.37 -2.52
N TRP A 621 -17.85 21.37 -3.48
CA TRP A 621 -16.47 21.76 -3.25
C TRP A 621 -16.31 23.26 -2.93
N ASP A 622 -17.17 24.11 -3.49
CA ASP A 622 -17.09 25.56 -3.28
C ASP A 622 -17.48 25.89 -1.83
N GLN A 623 -18.54 25.27 -1.32
CA GLN A 623 -18.92 25.41 0.09
C GLN A 623 -17.82 24.86 1.01
N LEU A 624 -17.24 23.69 0.69
CA LEU A 624 -16.16 23.11 1.50
C LEU A 624 -14.92 24.01 1.52
N LYS A 625 -14.55 24.62 0.40
CA LYS A 625 -13.44 25.59 0.32
C LYS A 625 -13.68 26.82 1.19
N GLU A 626 -14.90 27.38 1.18
CA GLU A 626 -15.26 28.51 2.03
C GLU A 626 -15.27 28.13 3.52
N ASP A 627 -15.76 26.95 3.86
CA ASP A 627 -15.71 26.44 5.23
C ASP A 627 -14.27 26.23 5.71
N ILE A 628 -13.38 25.73 4.85
CA ILE A 628 -11.95 25.56 5.16
C ILE A 628 -11.28 26.93 5.38
N LYS A 629 -11.55 27.92 4.55
CA LYS A 629 -11.03 29.28 4.76
C LYS A 629 -11.50 29.88 6.07
N THR A 630 -12.73 29.62 6.45
CA THR A 630 -13.35 30.19 7.65
C THR A 630 -12.89 29.49 8.94
N HIS A 631 -12.85 28.17 8.93
CA HIS A 631 -12.64 27.36 10.13
C HIS A 631 -11.27 26.65 10.17
N GLY A 632 -10.58 26.59 9.04
CA GLY A 632 -9.36 25.80 8.87
C GLY A 632 -9.60 24.31 8.79
N ILE A 633 -8.52 23.57 8.75
CA ILE A 633 -8.46 22.11 8.87
C ILE A 633 -7.47 21.72 9.97
N VAL A 634 -7.70 20.58 10.61
CA VAL A 634 -6.82 20.10 11.70
C VAL A 634 -5.58 19.35 11.19
N ASN A 635 -5.56 18.95 9.93
CA ASN A 635 -4.48 18.20 9.31
C ASN A 635 -3.89 18.96 8.13
N SER A 636 -2.56 19.12 8.09
CA SER A 636 -1.89 19.74 6.95
C SER A 636 -1.92 18.87 5.69
N LEU A 637 -1.91 17.56 5.84
CA LEU A 637 -1.94 16.56 4.77
C LEU A 637 -2.81 15.36 5.19
N LEU A 638 -3.42 14.66 4.23
CA LEU A 638 -4.49 13.69 4.49
C LEU A 638 -4.29 12.35 3.76
N ILE A 639 -3.97 12.36 2.48
CA ILE A 639 -4.01 11.17 1.60
C ILE A 639 -2.61 10.78 1.16
N ALA A 640 -2.23 9.53 1.45
CA ALA A 640 -0.93 8.95 1.11
C ALA A 640 -1.07 7.44 0.88
N PRO A 641 -1.41 6.99 -0.32
CA PRO A 641 -1.53 5.57 -0.64
C PRO A 641 -0.19 4.83 -0.50
N MET A 642 -0.08 4.08 0.61
CA MET A 642 1.08 3.28 0.99
C MET A 642 1.00 1.85 0.41
N PRO A 643 2.11 1.05 0.45
CA PRO A 643 2.13 -0.29 -0.18
C PRO A 643 1.20 -1.33 0.44
N THR A 644 0.84 -1.22 1.71
CA THR A 644 -0.04 -2.14 2.47
C THR A 644 0.38 -3.63 2.50
N ALA A 645 1.67 -3.93 2.36
CA ALA A 645 2.18 -5.29 2.18
C ALA A 645 1.70 -6.33 3.22
N SER A 646 1.64 -5.97 4.50
CA SER A 646 1.17 -6.88 5.57
C SER A 646 -0.30 -6.70 5.89
N THR A 647 -0.80 -5.47 5.89
CA THR A 647 -2.18 -5.15 6.27
C THR A 647 -3.20 -5.64 5.24
N SER A 648 -2.83 -5.67 3.95
CA SER A 648 -3.65 -6.26 2.90
C SER A 648 -3.84 -7.77 3.09
N GLN A 649 -2.81 -8.48 3.56
CA GLN A 649 -2.90 -9.89 3.90
C GLN A 649 -3.88 -10.15 5.04
N ILE A 650 -3.87 -9.30 6.08
CA ILE A 650 -4.80 -9.41 7.22
C ILE A 650 -6.26 -9.26 6.76
N LEU A 651 -6.53 -8.30 5.89
CA LEU A 651 -7.87 -8.09 5.36
C LEU A 651 -8.24 -9.03 4.20
N GLY A 652 -7.28 -9.74 3.62
CA GLY A 652 -7.48 -10.66 2.49
C GLY A 652 -7.70 -9.95 1.15
N ASN A 653 -7.08 -8.78 0.97
CA ASN A 653 -7.10 -7.97 -0.23
C ASN A 653 -5.77 -8.08 -0.99
N ASN A 654 -5.78 -7.70 -2.28
CA ASN A 654 -4.57 -7.37 -3.01
C ASN A 654 -3.94 -6.08 -2.45
N GLU A 655 -2.65 -5.92 -2.66
CA GLU A 655 -1.91 -4.77 -2.11
C GLU A 655 -2.37 -3.45 -2.75
N CYS A 656 -2.55 -2.44 -1.93
CA CYS A 656 -2.89 -1.06 -2.25
C CYS A 656 -3.76 -0.90 -3.51
N PHE A 657 -3.25 -0.21 -4.52
CA PHE A 657 -3.88 0.04 -5.81
C PHE A 657 -3.24 -0.76 -6.97
N GLU A 658 -2.39 -1.75 -6.63
CA GLU A 658 -1.68 -2.57 -7.62
C GLU A 658 -2.61 -3.55 -8.34
N PRO A 659 -2.34 -3.87 -9.62
CA PRO A 659 -2.94 -5.01 -10.29
C PRO A 659 -2.51 -6.33 -9.65
N PHE A 660 -3.20 -7.42 -9.94
CA PHE A 660 -2.72 -8.74 -9.55
C PHE A 660 -1.37 -9.03 -10.22
N THR A 661 -0.38 -9.43 -9.43
CA THR A 661 0.97 -9.75 -9.94
C THR A 661 1.01 -11.10 -10.64
N SER A 662 0.20 -12.04 -10.18
CA SER A 662 0.02 -13.37 -10.75
C SER A 662 -1.34 -13.92 -10.34
N ASN A 663 -1.95 -14.76 -11.18
CA ASN A 663 -3.17 -15.47 -10.80
C ASN A 663 -2.89 -16.75 -10.01
N ILE A 664 -1.65 -17.21 -9.97
CA ILE A 664 -1.21 -18.32 -9.12
C ILE A 664 0.22 -18.06 -8.64
N TYR A 665 0.47 -18.26 -7.37
CA TYR A 665 1.78 -18.00 -6.76
C TYR A 665 2.02 -18.94 -5.58
N VAL A 666 3.29 -19.09 -5.19
CA VAL A 666 3.66 -19.86 -4.01
C VAL A 666 3.83 -18.92 -2.81
N ARG A 667 3.17 -19.22 -1.73
CA ARG A 667 3.35 -18.54 -0.46
C ARG A 667 4.14 -19.41 0.49
N ARG A 668 5.28 -18.92 0.95
CA ARG A 668 6.11 -19.56 1.95
C ARG A 668 5.71 -19.12 3.35
N THR A 669 5.50 -20.08 4.24
CA THR A 669 5.22 -19.84 5.65
C THR A 669 6.11 -20.76 6.49
N ILE A 670 6.17 -20.55 7.80
CA ILE A 670 6.86 -21.48 8.73
C ILE A 670 6.29 -22.90 8.60
N ALA A 671 5.01 -23.03 8.25
CA ALA A 671 4.32 -24.31 8.10
C ALA A 671 4.58 -25.01 6.75
N GLY A 672 5.26 -24.35 5.80
CA GLY A 672 5.55 -24.88 4.45
C GLY A 672 5.18 -23.95 3.32
N GLU A 673 5.28 -24.46 2.09
CA GLU A 673 4.91 -23.77 0.86
C GLU A 673 3.48 -24.10 0.46
N PHE A 674 2.72 -23.06 0.11
CA PHE A 674 1.34 -23.20 -0.33
C PHE A 674 1.16 -22.57 -1.69
N ILE A 675 0.53 -23.29 -2.60
CA ILE A 675 0.11 -22.71 -3.88
C ILE A 675 -1.19 -21.96 -3.62
N CYS A 676 -1.15 -20.65 -3.88
CA CYS A 676 -2.30 -19.75 -3.77
C CYS A 676 -2.79 -19.40 -5.18
N ILE A 677 -4.10 -19.31 -5.34
CA ILE A 677 -4.72 -18.89 -6.59
C ILE A 677 -5.58 -17.66 -6.36
N ASN A 678 -5.68 -16.83 -7.38
CA ASN A 678 -6.64 -15.72 -7.39
C ASN A 678 -8.06 -16.25 -7.17
N LYS A 679 -8.63 -15.95 -6.01
CA LYS A 679 -9.93 -16.46 -5.57
C LYS A 679 -11.08 -16.12 -6.52
N TYR A 680 -11.00 -14.96 -7.17
CA TYR A 680 -12.02 -14.51 -8.12
C TYR A 680 -11.94 -15.29 -9.43
N LEU A 681 -10.74 -15.46 -9.99
CA LEU A 681 -10.52 -16.28 -11.18
C LEU A 681 -10.98 -17.72 -10.94
N MET A 682 -10.58 -18.30 -9.82
CA MET A 682 -10.98 -19.66 -9.50
C MET A 682 -12.51 -19.81 -9.40
N LYS A 683 -13.17 -18.86 -8.72
CA LYS A 683 -14.64 -18.84 -8.63
C LYS A 683 -15.29 -18.77 -10.01
N ASP A 684 -14.82 -17.86 -10.86
CA ASP A 684 -15.35 -17.69 -12.22
C ASP A 684 -15.15 -18.97 -13.06
N LEU A 685 -13.97 -19.60 -12.99
CA LEU A 685 -13.67 -20.84 -13.72
C LEU A 685 -14.47 -22.05 -13.21
N ILE A 686 -14.73 -22.14 -11.90
CA ILE A 686 -15.63 -23.16 -11.34
C ILE A 686 -17.05 -22.95 -11.86
N ASN A 687 -17.55 -21.73 -11.84
CA ASN A 687 -18.89 -21.40 -12.30
C ASN A 687 -19.08 -21.66 -13.83
N LEU A 688 -17.99 -21.56 -14.60
CA LEU A 688 -17.95 -21.93 -16.02
C LEU A 688 -17.83 -23.45 -16.26
N ASN A 689 -17.65 -24.25 -15.19
CA ASN A 689 -17.33 -25.68 -15.28
C ASN A 689 -16.02 -25.98 -16.05
N VAL A 690 -15.07 -25.04 -16.01
CA VAL A 690 -13.77 -25.14 -16.68
C VAL A 690 -12.66 -25.54 -15.70
N TRP A 691 -12.82 -25.22 -14.40
CA TRP A 691 -11.79 -25.46 -13.41
C TRP A 691 -11.47 -26.96 -13.25
N SER A 692 -10.18 -27.31 -13.38
CA SER A 692 -9.65 -28.65 -13.19
C SER A 692 -8.19 -28.58 -12.76
N GLU A 693 -7.62 -29.72 -12.40
CA GLU A 693 -6.18 -29.87 -12.09
C GLU A 693 -5.31 -29.51 -13.30
N ASP A 694 -5.75 -29.85 -14.51
CA ASP A 694 -5.02 -29.50 -15.76
C ASP A 694 -5.02 -28.00 -15.98
N VAL A 695 -6.16 -27.32 -15.77
CA VAL A 695 -6.25 -25.86 -15.87
C VAL A 695 -5.32 -25.17 -14.86
N LYS A 696 -5.29 -25.64 -13.62
CA LYS A 696 -4.33 -25.17 -12.62
C LYS A 696 -2.89 -25.30 -13.11
N ASN A 697 -2.54 -26.49 -13.62
CA ASN A 697 -1.18 -26.77 -14.13
C ASN A 697 -0.84 -25.92 -15.35
N ASP A 698 -1.79 -25.65 -16.24
CA ASP A 698 -1.61 -24.77 -17.39
C ASP A 698 -1.38 -23.32 -16.96
N ILE A 699 -2.09 -22.83 -15.95
CA ILE A 699 -1.87 -21.49 -15.39
C ILE A 699 -0.46 -21.40 -14.76
N ILE A 700 -0.01 -22.45 -14.04
CA ILE A 700 1.37 -22.53 -13.50
C ILE A 700 2.40 -22.49 -14.63
N ARG A 701 2.25 -23.29 -15.69
CA ARG A 701 3.16 -23.32 -16.85
C ARG A 701 3.26 -21.97 -17.56
N ASN A 702 2.19 -21.17 -17.51
CA ASN A 702 2.13 -19.83 -18.07
C ASN A 702 2.45 -18.72 -17.04
N ASN A 703 3.20 -19.03 -15.97
CA ASN A 703 3.64 -18.08 -14.93
C ASN A 703 2.48 -17.26 -14.33
N GLY A 704 1.32 -17.90 -14.16
CA GLY A 704 0.12 -17.25 -13.60
C GLY A 704 -0.72 -16.48 -14.61
N SER A 705 -0.34 -16.48 -15.90
CA SER A 705 -1.15 -15.91 -16.98
C SER A 705 -2.25 -16.86 -17.45
N VAL A 706 -3.37 -16.31 -17.89
CA VAL A 706 -4.46 -17.03 -18.55
C VAL A 706 -4.57 -16.69 -20.04
N GLN A 707 -3.67 -15.85 -20.58
CA GLN A 707 -3.82 -15.28 -21.92
C GLN A 707 -3.70 -16.33 -23.04
N GLU A 708 -2.79 -17.28 -22.89
CA GLU A 708 -2.51 -18.31 -23.91
C GLU A 708 -3.44 -19.51 -23.87
N LEU A 709 -4.33 -19.60 -22.85
CA LEU A 709 -5.24 -20.73 -22.68
C LEU A 709 -6.46 -20.60 -23.59
N SER A 710 -6.48 -21.32 -24.71
CA SER A 710 -7.51 -21.18 -25.75
C SER A 710 -8.95 -21.46 -25.27
N TYR A 711 -9.10 -22.33 -24.30
CA TYR A 711 -10.38 -22.73 -23.72
C TYR A 711 -10.95 -21.73 -22.69
N ILE A 712 -10.15 -20.74 -22.25
CA ILE A 712 -10.62 -19.68 -21.36
C ILE A 712 -11.26 -18.54 -22.19
N PRO A 713 -12.50 -18.11 -21.87
CA PRO A 713 -13.16 -17.03 -22.57
C PRO A 713 -12.39 -15.72 -22.57
N LYS A 714 -12.45 -14.96 -23.67
CA LYS A 714 -11.72 -13.70 -23.85
C LYS A 714 -11.96 -12.70 -22.71
N PHE A 715 -13.18 -12.58 -22.22
CA PHE A 715 -13.50 -11.63 -21.15
C PHE A 715 -12.86 -12.01 -19.81
N ILE A 716 -12.75 -13.31 -19.49
CA ILE A 716 -11.99 -13.79 -18.33
C ILE A 716 -10.51 -13.43 -18.51
N LYS A 717 -9.96 -13.62 -19.71
CA LYS A 717 -8.59 -13.22 -20.02
C LYS A 717 -8.39 -11.73 -19.80
N GLU A 718 -9.27 -10.87 -20.31
CA GLU A 718 -9.19 -9.42 -20.12
C GLU A 718 -9.32 -9.01 -18.64
N LYS A 719 -10.26 -9.63 -17.91
CA LYS A 719 -10.50 -9.36 -16.48
C LYS A 719 -9.31 -9.72 -15.59
N TYR A 720 -8.62 -10.83 -15.90
CA TYR A 720 -7.54 -11.37 -15.08
C TYR A 720 -6.17 -11.23 -15.71
N LYS A 721 -5.95 -10.18 -16.52
CA LYS A 721 -4.61 -9.78 -16.90
C LYS A 721 -3.79 -9.49 -15.63
N ILE A 722 -2.62 -10.08 -15.59
CA ILE A 722 -1.64 -9.82 -14.54
C ILE A 722 -0.83 -8.56 -14.88
N VAL A 723 -0.14 -8.03 -13.91
CA VAL A 723 0.59 -6.75 -14.05
C VAL A 723 1.55 -6.73 -15.23
N TRP A 724 2.18 -7.86 -15.56
CA TRP A 724 3.09 -8.04 -16.70
C TRP A 724 2.42 -7.88 -18.08
N GLU A 725 1.10 -7.97 -18.14
CA GLU A 725 0.28 -7.94 -19.36
C GLU A 725 -0.45 -6.59 -19.52
N ILE A 726 -0.37 -5.73 -18.50
CA ILE A 726 -0.96 -4.40 -18.49
C ILE A 726 0.10 -3.38 -18.93
N PRO A 727 -0.19 -2.54 -19.94
CA PRO A 727 0.73 -1.48 -20.32
C PRO A 727 1.02 -0.52 -19.17
N MET A 728 2.27 -0.26 -18.85
CA MET A 728 2.66 0.67 -17.77
C MET A 728 2.14 2.09 -17.99
N LYS A 729 1.94 2.50 -19.25
CA LYS A 729 1.25 3.74 -19.58
C LYS A 729 -0.10 3.85 -18.86
N HIS A 730 -0.89 2.76 -18.84
CA HIS A 730 -2.20 2.74 -18.18
C HIS A 730 -2.08 2.91 -16.66
N ILE A 731 -1.10 2.23 -16.05
CA ILE A 731 -0.82 2.35 -14.60
C ILE A 731 -0.44 3.80 -14.24
N ILE A 732 0.43 4.43 -15.03
CA ILE A 732 0.84 5.82 -14.84
C ILE A 732 -0.33 6.79 -15.03
N GLU A 733 -1.19 6.55 -16.02
CA GLU A 733 -2.41 7.35 -16.23
C GLU A 733 -3.35 7.25 -15.02
N MET A 734 -3.63 6.04 -14.53
CA MET A 734 -4.44 5.86 -13.32
C MET A 734 -3.82 6.53 -12.09
N ALA A 735 -2.48 6.50 -11.98
CA ALA A 735 -1.77 7.19 -10.91
C ALA A 735 -1.89 8.72 -11.00
N SER A 736 -1.86 9.26 -12.21
CA SER A 736 -2.09 10.69 -12.47
C SER A 736 -3.55 11.08 -12.18
N ASP A 737 -4.50 10.26 -12.62
CA ASP A 737 -5.94 10.49 -12.40
C ASP A 737 -6.29 10.61 -10.91
N ARG A 738 -5.83 9.67 -10.08
CA ARG A 738 -6.04 9.77 -8.63
C ARG A 738 -5.13 10.78 -7.95
N GLY A 739 -3.98 11.12 -8.56
CA GLY A 739 -2.99 12.06 -8.04
C GLY A 739 -3.57 13.44 -7.75
N ALA A 740 -4.56 13.88 -8.51
CA ALA A 740 -5.29 15.13 -8.29
C ALA A 740 -6.02 15.17 -6.93
N TYR A 741 -6.27 14.01 -6.30
CA TYR A 741 -6.91 13.86 -5.00
C TYR A 741 -5.96 13.31 -3.92
N VAL A 742 -4.67 13.16 -4.23
CA VAL A 742 -3.63 12.68 -3.32
C VAL A 742 -2.70 13.82 -2.94
N CYS A 743 -2.94 14.42 -1.78
CA CYS A 743 -2.19 15.61 -1.34
C CYS A 743 -0.72 15.31 -0.98
N GLN A 744 -0.39 14.11 -0.54
CA GLN A 744 1.00 13.65 -0.41
C GLN A 744 1.47 12.99 -1.73
N SER A 745 1.86 11.73 -1.71
CA SER A 745 2.23 10.97 -2.90
C SER A 745 1.70 9.52 -2.82
N GLN A 746 2.21 8.65 -3.66
CA GLN A 746 1.76 7.26 -3.76
C GLN A 746 2.94 6.33 -4.07
N SER A 747 2.96 5.16 -3.42
CA SER A 747 4.00 4.15 -3.61
C SER A 747 3.75 3.34 -4.88
N MET A 748 4.18 3.88 -6.03
CA MET A 748 3.91 3.31 -7.33
C MET A 748 5.05 2.42 -7.82
N ASN A 749 4.84 1.11 -7.90
CA ASN A 749 5.74 0.20 -8.59
C ASN A 749 5.51 0.26 -10.10
N LEU A 750 6.57 0.08 -10.87
CA LEU A 750 6.51 -0.12 -12.31
C LEU A 750 7.11 -1.46 -12.68
N TRP A 751 6.50 -2.14 -13.65
CA TRP A 751 6.78 -3.53 -13.97
C TRP A 751 7.20 -3.67 -15.44
N MET A 752 8.32 -4.30 -15.69
CA MET A 752 8.83 -4.47 -17.05
C MET A 752 9.58 -5.79 -17.19
N LYS A 753 9.09 -6.70 -18.03
CA LYS A 753 9.73 -8.01 -18.27
C LYS A 753 11.14 -7.87 -18.81
N ASP A 754 11.28 -7.11 -19.90
CA ASP A 754 12.54 -6.89 -20.62
C ASP A 754 12.89 -5.41 -20.60
N PRO A 755 13.50 -4.90 -19.51
CA PRO A 755 13.88 -3.51 -19.41
C PRO A 755 15.04 -3.19 -20.36
N ASN A 756 14.95 -2.02 -20.97
CA ASN A 756 16.05 -1.42 -21.75
C ASN A 756 15.98 0.11 -21.62
N TYR A 757 17.07 0.78 -21.95
CA TYR A 757 17.19 2.24 -21.80
C TYR A 757 16.06 3.01 -22.47
N LYS A 758 15.66 2.63 -23.69
CA LYS A 758 14.61 3.31 -24.44
C LYS A 758 13.24 3.20 -23.76
N LYS A 759 12.86 1.98 -23.37
CA LYS A 759 11.57 1.72 -22.68
C LYS A 759 11.51 2.42 -21.34
N LEU A 760 12.57 2.29 -20.53
CA LEU A 760 12.65 2.91 -19.20
C LEU A 760 12.64 4.44 -19.31
N THR A 761 13.43 5.02 -20.20
CA THR A 761 13.43 6.47 -20.44
C THR A 761 12.03 6.96 -20.81
N SER A 762 11.38 6.29 -21.78
CA SER A 762 10.02 6.66 -22.20
C SER A 762 9.02 6.59 -21.02
N MET A 763 9.10 5.56 -20.19
CA MET A 763 8.23 5.37 -19.03
C MET A 763 8.44 6.45 -17.97
N HIS A 764 9.68 6.76 -17.60
CA HIS A 764 9.98 7.79 -16.59
C HIS A 764 9.64 9.19 -17.07
N PHE A 765 9.93 9.50 -18.35
CA PHE A 765 9.53 10.78 -18.95
C PHE A 765 8.01 10.92 -19.05
N PHE A 766 7.29 9.82 -19.28
CA PHE A 766 5.83 9.84 -19.27
C PHE A 766 5.28 10.12 -17.87
N SER A 767 5.85 9.49 -16.83
CA SER A 767 5.50 9.77 -15.42
C SER A 767 5.74 11.24 -15.05
N TRP A 768 6.90 11.77 -15.43
CA TRP A 768 7.26 13.17 -15.21
C TRP A 768 6.29 14.13 -15.91
N LYS A 769 6.04 13.93 -17.22
CA LYS A 769 5.10 14.74 -18.01
C LYS A 769 3.66 14.66 -17.53
N LYS A 770 3.28 13.57 -16.90
CA LYS A 770 1.97 13.42 -16.27
C LYS A 770 1.87 14.12 -14.90
N GLY A 771 2.94 14.77 -14.44
CA GLY A 771 2.97 15.57 -13.23
C GLY A 771 2.96 14.74 -11.94
N LEU A 772 3.37 13.48 -11.98
CA LEU A 772 3.47 12.66 -10.78
C LEU A 772 4.53 13.22 -9.83
N LYS A 773 4.30 13.07 -8.52
CA LYS A 773 5.28 13.38 -7.47
C LYS A 773 6.29 12.24 -7.33
N THR A 774 5.80 11.02 -7.17
CA THR A 774 6.60 9.79 -7.22
C THR A 774 6.50 9.20 -8.62
N GLY A 775 7.61 9.14 -9.34
CA GLY A 775 7.70 8.54 -10.66
C GLY A 775 7.95 7.03 -10.60
N LEU A 776 8.63 6.58 -9.52
CA LEU A 776 8.94 5.16 -9.30
C LEU A 776 9.23 4.89 -7.83
N TYR A 777 8.57 3.88 -7.24
CA TYR A 777 8.98 3.24 -6.00
C TYR A 777 9.99 2.12 -6.31
N TYR A 778 9.57 0.97 -6.81
CA TYR A 778 10.47 -0.07 -7.33
C TYR A 778 10.25 -0.30 -8.82
N LEU A 779 11.36 -0.51 -9.54
CA LEU A 779 11.30 -1.17 -10.84
C LEU A 779 11.30 -2.69 -10.60
N ARG A 780 10.22 -3.34 -10.97
CA ARG A 780 10.11 -4.79 -10.92
C ARG A 780 10.41 -5.37 -12.30
N THR A 781 11.38 -6.29 -12.36
CA THR A 781 11.78 -6.97 -13.59
C THR A 781 11.58 -8.46 -13.45
N GLU A 782 11.29 -9.15 -14.55
CA GLU A 782 11.23 -10.61 -14.52
C GLU A 782 12.66 -11.16 -14.45
N ALA A 783 12.90 -12.15 -13.56
CA ALA A 783 14.19 -12.78 -13.44
C ALA A 783 14.58 -13.45 -14.78
N LYS A 784 15.78 -13.18 -15.30
CA LYS A 784 16.27 -13.78 -16.57
C LYS A 784 16.40 -15.30 -16.52
N ALA A 785 16.62 -15.86 -15.33
CA ALA A 785 16.52 -17.30 -15.10
C ALA A 785 15.13 -17.55 -14.50
N ALA A 786 14.22 -18.11 -15.28
CA ALA A 786 12.98 -18.64 -14.73
C ALA A 786 13.36 -19.61 -13.61
N PRO A 787 12.79 -19.49 -12.39
CA PRO A 787 12.94 -20.55 -11.41
C PRO A 787 12.48 -21.83 -12.08
N GLN A 788 13.33 -22.87 -12.04
CA GLN A 788 12.95 -24.16 -12.63
C GLN A 788 11.60 -24.54 -12.01
N GLN A 789 10.62 -24.74 -12.85
CA GLN A 789 9.30 -25.19 -12.42
C GLN A 789 9.44 -26.66 -12.03
N PHE A 790 9.86 -26.90 -10.78
CA PHE A 790 9.88 -28.24 -10.24
C PHE A 790 8.45 -28.64 -9.87
N THR A 791 7.82 -29.37 -10.74
CA THR A 791 6.88 -30.39 -10.33
C THR A 791 7.72 -31.56 -9.81
N ILE A 792 7.54 -31.87 -8.50
CA ILE A 792 7.85 -33.14 -7.86
C ILE A 792 9.28 -33.31 -7.35
N GLU A 793 9.28 -33.44 -6.05
CA GLU A 793 10.20 -33.97 -5.02
C GLU A 793 11.11 -32.95 -4.31
N PRO A 794 11.10 -32.99 -2.96
CA PRO A 794 11.85 -32.05 -2.14
C PRO A 794 13.26 -32.55 -1.89
N THR A 795 14.23 -32.07 -2.64
CA THR A 795 15.63 -32.17 -2.23
C THR A 795 16.35 -30.85 -2.51
N ASN A 796 16.76 -30.22 -1.43
CA ASN A 796 17.82 -29.22 -1.31
C ASN A 796 17.93 -28.16 -2.42
N LEU A 797 17.34 -26.99 -2.21
CA LEU A 797 17.70 -25.78 -2.91
C LEU A 797 18.18 -24.71 -1.94
N ASN A 798 19.43 -24.33 -2.11
CA ASN A 798 20.06 -23.18 -1.51
C ASN A 798 19.42 -21.88 -2.03
N LYS A 799 18.97 -21.12 -1.12
CA LYS A 799 18.73 -19.69 -0.98
C LYS A 799 18.96 -18.77 -2.19
N SER A 800 17.91 -18.19 -2.71
CA SER A 800 17.83 -16.76 -2.95
C SER A 800 16.50 -16.26 -2.33
N TYR A 801 16.62 -15.55 -1.24
CA TYR A 801 15.49 -14.88 -0.60
C TYR A 801 15.12 -13.66 -1.45
N GLU A 802 14.00 -13.70 -2.15
CA GLU A 802 13.23 -12.47 -2.30
C GLU A 802 12.58 -12.22 -0.94
N GLU A 803 13.18 -11.34 -0.17
CA GLU A 803 12.53 -10.75 0.99
C GLU A 803 11.34 -9.94 0.43
N ASP A 804 10.15 -10.51 0.50
CA ASP A 804 8.94 -9.69 0.50
C ASP A 804 9.18 -8.55 1.47
N CYS A 805 9.01 -7.32 1.01
CA CYS A 805 9.24 -6.13 1.82
C CYS A 805 8.27 -6.12 3.02
N LEU A 806 8.58 -6.93 4.03
CA LEU A 806 7.90 -6.93 5.33
C LEU A 806 8.10 -5.62 6.09
N MET A 807 8.84 -4.68 5.47
CA MET A 807 9.29 -3.45 6.10
C MET A 807 8.30 -2.30 5.99
N CYS A 808 7.39 -2.35 5.03
CA CYS A 808 6.35 -1.34 4.85
C CYS A 808 5.02 -1.89 5.34
N GLY A 809 4.91 -2.10 6.63
CA GLY A 809 3.66 -2.54 7.26
C GLY A 809 2.75 -1.38 7.61
N SER A 810 2.57 -0.45 6.70
CA SER A 810 1.50 0.55 6.78
C SER A 810 0.31 0.11 5.98
#